data_76ce45ca6e2a0c4ab7d3e44888242f95
#
_entry.id   76ce45ca6e2a0c4ab7d3e44888242f95
#
_cell.length_a   1.000
_cell.length_b   1.000
_cell.length_c   1.000
_cell.angle_alpha   90.00
_cell.angle_beta   90.00
_cell.angle_gamma   90.00
#
_symmetry.space_group_name_H-M   'P 1'
#
loop_
_entity.id
_entity.type
_entity.pdbx_description
1 polymer ?
#
loop_
_entity_poly.entity_id
_entity_poly.type
_entity_poly.pdbx_seq_one_letter_code
_entity_poly.pdbx_strand_id
1 'polypeptide(L)'
;MRSHTLTSLVLLAHAMVTSGQQEAIPRSIKDVRVLSPDWICAVVDPTEEILAARQAQFGLDLAEDKKSFEDDQAAGKSNWYYAFSKTYRTLVEQKAYHQPLFAKFNETEFWKVNGASPADVTVWAHALDSLPGMDAGDIPTCDTSNFFRTADMVYLKLPGSLKDGESVEVKGADGRAGSLTFQDESTPCWSIKVNQSAYASDAKKKAAYLGMWLPGIGALDFKAFEGKSFYLKKFEKGARWDKGTAVGEPVFTGQIKLRKKFTDQDVKREGGSNLTGEDVYEMDFSAFQGEGTYCIQIPGLGRSWPFQVTKDGYGSAFYTMMKGLYIQRCGTELKKPFTAWERPACHTDTKQGQFIPETNNWYTTKYRQGAENQASVGFRDASGQRIGLSQFTLIGNSSPDSPAMPGVSGGWHDAADFDRRIYHYGVIWDLLAAAEAFPANFNDGQLNIPESGNGIPDILDEAAWGVDVWKKTQRSDGAVSSWIEQESHPGSSANSLAKSFLENQMQMFAATPDRTGSFAYAQAASWLGRLLAPYSPERSKEYIESARRAYAWAKDEDHAMKGREFPIVNAMRDPKLKGTTIRFDEDPKLTEQDPGYVAAAFAAANLYFATKDGSYLQDWEASGMGKTYSHIAHGISPSMCMPLLLNEGLPPEDVETMKKSLIEAADKLVGSQDGYAYRMLWLAPDEGWFHAMGWGNVYSKARTLAVAYAVTKDPKYKTAMENAADFFLGCNPTGTTTITGIGSVYPVVLQHIHSMSDGIPDP
;
A
#
# COMPACT_ATOMS: atom_id res chain seq x y z
N MET A 1 2.93 47.10 -0.97
CA MET A 1 1.55 47.55 -1.25
C MET A 1 0.78 46.49 -2.02
N ARG A 2 0.73 45.24 -1.55
CA ARG A 2 -0.08 44.13 -2.12
C ARG A 2 -0.77 43.25 -1.06
N SER A 3 -0.72 43.64 0.22
CA SER A 3 -1.29 42.82 1.29
C SER A 3 -2.72 43.18 1.71
N HIS A 4 -3.26 44.28 1.22
CA HIS A 4 -4.59 44.74 1.62
C HIS A 4 -5.73 44.25 0.73
N THR A 5 -5.42 43.76 -0.49
CA THR A 5 -6.45 43.32 -1.45
C THR A 5 -6.92 41.89 -1.21
N LEU A 6 -6.06 41.01 -0.70
CA LEU A 6 -6.45 39.63 -0.40
C LEU A 6 -7.34 39.50 0.86
N THR A 7 -7.04 40.32 1.87
CA THR A 7 -7.84 40.31 3.12
C THR A 7 -9.27 40.81 2.88
N SER A 8 -9.43 41.74 1.93
CA SER A 8 -10.76 42.24 1.56
C SER A 8 -11.58 41.23 0.76
N LEU A 9 -10.95 40.38 -0.07
CA LEU A 9 -11.67 39.32 -0.79
C LEU A 9 -12.13 38.19 0.13
N VAL A 10 -11.32 37.80 1.11
CA VAL A 10 -11.70 36.79 2.11
C VAL A 10 -12.82 37.28 3.01
N LEU A 11 -12.79 38.54 3.41
CA LEU A 11 -13.87 39.17 4.18
C LEU A 11 -15.16 39.33 3.36
N LEU A 12 -15.08 39.62 2.05
CA LEU A 12 -16.26 39.64 1.18
C LEU A 12 -16.87 38.25 1.00
N ALA A 13 -16.05 37.22 0.85
CA ALA A 13 -16.54 35.83 0.80
C ALA A 13 -17.23 35.42 2.10
N HIS A 14 -16.69 35.83 3.26
CA HIS A 14 -17.33 35.59 4.57
C HIS A 14 -18.63 36.40 4.76
N ALA A 15 -18.67 37.63 4.26
CA ALA A 15 -19.86 38.48 4.35
C ALA A 15 -20.98 38.04 3.40
N MET A 16 -20.65 37.44 2.25
CA MET A 16 -21.66 36.90 1.32
C MET A 16 -22.27 35.57 1.76
N VAL A 17 -21.56 34.77 2.57
CA VAL A 17 -22.08 33.52 3.13
C VAL A 17 -23.13 33.76 4.23
N THR A 18 -23.11 34.92 4.87
CA THR A 18 -24.08 35.26 5.92
C THR A 18 -25.40 35.86 5.43
N SER A 19 -25.53 36.19 4.15
CA SER A 19 -26.75 36.80 3.60
C SER A 19 -27.35 35.97 2.48
N GLY A 20 -28.23 35.05 2.78
CA GLY A 20 -29.30 34.59 1.88
C GLY A 20 -28.96 33.64 0.73
N GLN A 21 -27.69 33.33 0.45
CA GLN A 21 -27.33 32.38 -0.64
C GLN A 21 -27.29 30.89 -0.22
N GLN A 22 -27.56 30.57 1.04
CA GLN A 22 -27.64 29.20 1.52
C GLN A 22 -28.82 28.38 0.94
N GLU A 23 -29.78 29.03 0.32
CA GLU A 23 -31.02 28.38 -0.19
C GLU A 23 -30.90 27.74 -1.58
N ALA A 24 -29.83 27.97 -2.32
CA ALA A 24 -29.75 27.60 -3.74
C ALA A 24 -28.90 26.36 -4.06
N ILE A 25 -28.32 25.68 -3.05
CA ILE A 25 -27.52 24.47 -3.31
C ILE A 25 -28.47 23.26 -3.41
N PRO A 26 -28.50 22.53 -4.53
CA PRO A 26 -29.26 21.28 -4.63
C PRO A 26 -28.84 20.29 -3.56
N ARG A 27 -29.78 19.55 -2.99
CA ARG A 27 -29.54 18.89 -1.70
C ARG A 27 -30.03 17.47 -1.77
N SER A 28 -29.12 16.54 -2.02
CA SER A 28 -29.45 15.12 -2.09
C SER A 28 -28.78 14.30 -0.98
N ILE A 29 -29.47 13.27 -0.52
CA ILE A 29 -28.86 12.18 0.20
C ILE A 29 -28.47 11.15 -0.86
N LYS A 30 -27.19 10.87 -0.98
CA LYS A 30 -26.66 9.96 -2.02
C LYS A 30 -26.94 8.49 -1.73
N ASP A 31 -27.03 8.14 -0.45
CA ASP A 31 -27.24 6.76 -0.01
C ASP A 31 -27.84 6.74 1.40
N VAL A 32 -28.62 5.70 1.68
CA VAL A 32 -29.11 5.39 3.03
C VAL A 32 -28.69 3.97 3.35
N ARG A 33 -27.92 3.78 4.40
CA ARG A 33 -27.24 2.52 4.76
C ARG A 33 -27.78 1.99 6.07
N VAL A 34 -27.99 0.68 6.13
CA VAL A 34 -28.35 -0.02 7.37
C VAL A 34 -27.06 -0.37 8.14
N LEU A 35 -27.03 -0.03 9.42
CA LEU A 35 -25.93 -0.32 10.34
C LEU A 35 -26.35 -1.32 11.43
N SER A 36 -27.54 -1.17 11.96
CA SER A 36 -28.17 -2.09 12.90
C SER A 36 -29.69 -2.05 12.72
N PRO A 37 -30.49 -2.84 13.45
CA PRO A 37 -31.94 -2.76 13.33
C PRO A 37 -32.51 -1.35 13.63
N ASP A 38 -31.82 -0.56 14.44
CA ASP A 38 -32.27 0.76 14.90
C ASP A 38 -31.30 1.91 14.55
N TRP A 39 -30.25 1.66 13.75
CA TRP A 39 -29.35 2.66 13.25
C TRP A 39 -29.18 2.62 11.74
N ILE A 40 -29.34 3.79 11.12
CA ILE A 40 -29.05 4.00 9.69
C ILE A 40 -28.03 5.11 9.53
N CYS A 41 -27.39 5.15 8.36
CA CYS A 41 -26.51 6.25 7.96
C CYS A 41 -27.05 6.87 6.67
N ALA A 42 -27.37 8.16 6.70
CA ALA A 42 -27.61 8.94 5.50
C ALA A 42 -26.26 9.55 5.04
N VAL A 43 -25.86 9.25 3.82
CA VAL A 43 -24.63 9.76 3.21
C VAL A 43 -24.94 11.03 2.44
N VAL A 44 -24.42 12.14 2.90
CA VAL A 44 -24.56 13.45 2.25
C VAL A 44 -23.23 13.81 1.61
N ASP A 45 -23.15 13.65 0.30
CA ASP A 45 -21.99 14.07 -0.49
C ASP A 45 -22.36 15.34 -1.26
N PRO A 46 -21.93 16.51 -0.80
CA PRO A 46 -22.27 17.78 -1.44
C PRO A 46 -21.31 18.15 -2.58
N THR A 47 -20.45 17.27 -3.02
CA THR A 47 -19.38 17.59 -3.99
C THR A 47 -19.94 18.18 -5.27
N GLU A 48 -20.92 17.52 -5.90
CA GLU A 48 -21.49 18.00 -7.17
C GLU A 48 -22.23 19.32 -7.00
N GLU A 49 -22.95 19.48 -5.90
CA GLU A 49 -23.66 20.71 -5.58
C GLU A 49 -22.71 21.88 -5.33
N ILE A 50 -21.60 21.62 -4.61
CA ILE A 50 -20.58 22.63 -4.37
C ILE A 50 -19.87 22.99 -5.69
N LEU A 51 -19.52 22.00 -6.50
CA LEU A 51 -18.92 22.24 -7.82
C LEU A 51 -19.83 23.08 -8.71
N ALA A 52 -21.11 22.73 -8.80
CA ALA A 52 -22.10 23.48 -9.60
C ALA A 52 -22.24 24.93 -9.09
N ALA A 53 -22.33 25.12 -7.78
CA ALA A 53 -22.41 26.45 -7.18
C ALA A 53 -21.14 27.27 -7.42
N ARG A 54 -19.97 26.67 -7.33
CA ARG A 54 -18.70 27.32 -7.58
C ARG A 54 -18.45 27.61 -9.05
N GLN A 55 -18.85 26.69 -9.93
CA GLN A 55 -18.82 26.90 -11.37
C GLN A 55 -19.62 28.16 -11.74
N ALA A 56 -20.82 28.29 -11.20
CA ALA A 56 -21.67 29.48 -11.42
C ALA A 56 -21.05 30.75 -10.81
N GLN A 57 -20.47 30.66 -9.60
CA GLN A 57 -19.89 31.81 -8.89
C GLN A 57 -18.61 32.35 -9.53
N PHE A 58 -17.74 31.47 -10.01
CA PHE A 58 -16.42 31.82 -10.53
C PHE A 58 -16.30 31.75 -12.05
N GLY A 59 -17.39 31.41 -12.77
CA GLY A 59 -17.37 31.21 -14.21
C GLY A 59 -16.47 30.06 -14.65
N LEU A 60 -16.30 29.04 -13.80
CA LEU A 60 -15.50 27.87 -14.14
C LEU A 60 -16.29 26.96 -15.09
N ASP A 61 -15.72 26.64 -16.23
CA ASP A 61 -16.25 25.65 -17.14
C ASP A 61 -15.48 24.35 -16.99
N LEU A 62 -16.06 23.40 -16.24
CA LEU A 62 -15.45 22.09 -16.01
C LEU A 62 -15.30 21.27 -17.30
N ALA A 63 -16.15 21.50 -18.30
CA ALA A 63 -16.02 20.83 -19.59
C ALA A 63 -14.87 21.44 -20.41
N GLU A 64 -14.67 22.75 -20.33
CA GLU A 64 -13.54 23.43 -20.94
C GLU A 64 -12.22 23.07 -20.25
N ASP A 65 -12.22 23.01 -18.91
CA ASP A 65 -11.04 22.56 -18.15
C ASP A 65 -10.67 21.12 -18.50
N LYS A 66 -11.65 20.21 -18.62
CA LYS A 66 -11.43 18.83 -19.03
C LYS A 66 -10.90 18.75 -20.47
N LYS A 67 -11.49 19.51 -21.38
CA LYS A 67 -11.04 19.55 -22.78
C LYS A 67 -9.64 20.13 -22.89
N SER A 68 -9.33 21.20 -22.17
CA SER A 68 -7.98 21.79 -22.14
C SER A 68 -6.95 20.79 -21.62
N PHE A 69 -7.31 19.97 -20.63
CA PHE A 69 -6.50 18.89 -20.13
C PHE A 69 -6.27 17.79 -21.19
N GLU A 70 -7.33 17.35 -21.86
CA GLU A 70 -7.26 16.37 -22.94
C GLU A 70 -6.43 16.87 -24.14
N ASP A 71 -6.58 18.16 -24.51
CA ASP A 71 -5.81 18.81 -25.57
C ASP A 71 -4.33 18.95 -25.22
N ASP A 72 -4.00 19.30 -23.99
CA ASP A 72 -2.63 19.39 -23.50
C ASP A 72 -1.98 18.01 -23.40
N GLN A 73 -2.75 17.01 -23.01
CA GLN A 73 -2.34 15.62 -23.01
C GLN A 73 -2.01 15.13 -24.43
N ALA A 74 -2.91 15.38 -25.39
CA ALA A 74 -2.71 15.00 -26.77
C ALA A 74 -1.53 15.74 -27.43
N ALA A 75 -1.23 16.95 -26.98
CA ALA A 75 -0.09 17.73 -27.43
C ALA A 75 1.24 17.38 -26.77
N GLY A 76 1.26 16.37 -25.87
CA GLY A 76 2.47 15.99 -25.12
C GLY A 76 2.96 17.07 -24.15
N LYS A 77 2.10 18.00 -23.79
CA LYS A 77 2.43 19.03 -22.82
C LYS A 77 2.22 18.47 -21.40
N SER A 78 3.16 18.75 -20.51
CA SER A 78 3.21 18.26 -19.14
C SER A 78 2.25 18.95 -18.17
N ASN A 79 1.09 19.38 -18.64
CA ASN A 79 0.11 20.13 -17.84
C ASN A 79 -1.08 19.28 -17.35
N TRP A 80 -0.90 17.99 -17.24
CA TRP A 80 -1.91 17.01 -16.84
C TRP A 80 -2.63 17.37 -15.55
N TYR A 81 -1.93 17.98 -14.62
CA TYR A 81 -2.46 18.37 -13.33
C TYR A 81 -3.11 19.75 -13.28
N TYR A 82 -2.86 20.60 -14.26
CA TYR A 82 -3.21 22.00 -14.10
C TYR A 82 -4.71 22.28 -14.22
N ALA A 83 -5.39 21.61 -15.12
CA ALA A 83 -6.85 21.72 -15.26
C ALA A 83 -7.57 21.10 -14.06
N PHE A 84 -7.12 19.93 -13.65
CA PHE A 84 -7.60 19.27 -12.43
C PHE A 84 -7.35 20.12 -11.18
N SER A 85 -6.21 20.79 -11.07
CA SER A 85 -5.90 21.63 -9.91
C SER A 85 -6.86 22.80 -9.75
N LYS A 86 -7.42 23.35 -10.83
CA LYS A 86 -8.46 24.40 -10.73
C LYS A 86 -9.75 23.85 -10.14
N THR A 87 -10.21 22.70 -10.62
CA THR A 87 -11.40 22.03 -10.10
C THR A 87 -11.21 21.63 -8.65
N TYR A 88 -10.07 21.06 -8.32
CA TYR A 88 -9.74 20.63 -6.96
C TYR A 88 -9.49 21.82 -6.02
N ARG A 89 -8.88 22.92 -6.46
CA ARG A 89 -8.80 24.15 -5.67
C ARG A 89 -10.18 24.66 -5.26
N THR A 90 -11.17 24.46 -6.09
CA THR A 90 -12.56 24.78 -5.76
C THR A 90 -13.12 23.83 -4.69
N LEU A 91 -12.73 22.57 -4.68
CA LEU A 91 -13.10 21.59 -3.64
C LEU A 91 -12.41 21.84 -2.31
N VAL A 92 -11.19 22.37 -2.29
CA VAL A 92 -10.45 22.67 -1.05
C VAL A 92 -11.21 23.68 -0.17
N GLU A 93 -11.98 24.57 -0.77
CA GLU A 93 -12.84 25.47 -0.01
C GLU A 93 -14.08 24.76 0.59
N GLN A 94 -14.30 23.49 0.29
CA GLN A 94 -15.41 22.71 0.79
C GLN A 94 -15.48 22.69 2.32
N LYS A 95 -14.33 22.63 3.01
CA LYS A 95 -14.29 22.69 4.48
C LYS A 95 -14.96 23.92 5.06
N ALA A 96 -14.81 25.07 4.42
CA ALA A 96 -15.48 26.29 4.85
C ALA A 96 -17.01 26.23 4.69
N TYR A 97 -17.50 25.39 3.78
CA TYR A 97 -18.93 25.15 3.59
C TYR A 97 -19.47 24.04 4.51
N HIS A 98 -18.69 23.01 4.78
CA HIS A 98 -19.11 21.90 5.61
C HIS A 98 -19.36 22.31 7.07
N GLN A 99 -18.51 23.14 7.65
CA GLN A 99 -18.61 23.48 9.07
C GLN A 99 -19.98 24.02 9.50
N PRO A 100 -20.60 24.99 8.81
CA PRO A 100 -21.91 25.45 9.16
C PRO A 100 -23.03 24.44 8.93
N LEU A 101 -22.92 23.60 7.87
CA LEU A 101 -23.86 22.53 7.58
C LEU A 101 -23.72 21.41 8.61
N PHE A 102 -22.49 21.02 8.93
CA PHE A 102 -22.16 19.99 9.88
C PHE A 102 -22.78 20.27 11.26
N ALA A 103 -22.75 21.51 11.74
CA ALA A 103 -23.35 21.89 13.01
C ALA A 103 -24.86 21.61 13.02
N LYS A 104 -25.59 21.96 11.96
CA LYS A 104 -27.03 21.71 11.83
C LYS A 104 -27.36 20.22 11.72
N PHE A 105 -26.49 19.43 11.09
CA PHE A 105 -26.72 18.01 10.92
C PHE A 105 -26.67 17.23 12.24
N ASN A 106 -26.05 17.77 13.28
CA ASN A 106 -26.06 17.19 14.63
C ASN A 106 -27.33 17.50 15.44
N GLU A 107 -28.27 18.23 14.86
CA GLU A 107 -29.54 18.55 15.51
C GLU A 107 -30.61 17.52 15.12
N THR A 108 -31.21 16.83 16.10
CA THR A 108 -32.25 15.83 15.84
C THR A 108 -33.47 16.42 15.14
N GLU A 109 -33.78 17.70 15.40
CA GLU A 109 -34.88 18.46 14.81
C GLU A 109 -34.68 18.72 13.31
N PHE A 110 -33.42 18.76 12.87
CA PHE A 110 -33.07 18.96 11.45
C PHE A 110 -33.53 17.78 10.59
N TRP A 111 -33.58 16.57 11.16
CA TRP A 111 -33.88 15.35 10.44
C TRP A 111 -35.28 14.82 10.73
N LYS A 112 -35.89 14.24 9.71
CA LYS A 112 -37.12 13.46 9.82
C LYS A 112 -36.89 12.11 9.15
N VAL A 113 -37.26 11.04 9.89
CA VAL A 113 -37.26 9.69 9.38
C VAL A 113 -38.75 9.23 9.40
N ASN A 114 -39.32 8.95 8.25
CA ASN A 114 -40.76 8.67 8.09
C ASN A 114 -41.64 9.72 8.79
N GLY A 115 -41.23 11.00 8.71
CA GLY A 115 -41.95 12.13 9.29
C GLY A 115 -41.71 12.39 10.78
N ALA A 116 -41.02 11.51 11.51
CA ALA A 116 -40.67 11.69 12.92
C ALA A 116 -39.19 12.09 13.07
N SER A 117 -38.87 12.78 14.16
CA SER A 117 -37.44 13.04 14.49
C SER A 117 -36.76 11.75 14.90
N PRO A 118 -35.47 11.54 14.53
CA PRO A 118 -34.69 10.42 15.02
C PRO A 118 -34.53 10.52 16.55
N ALA A 119 -34.31 9.39 17.21
CA ALA A 119 -34.09 9.34 18.66
C ALA A 119 -32.72 9.92 19.05
N ASP A 120 -31.75 9.86 18.13
CA ASP A 120 -30.41 10.42 18.29
C ASP A 120 -29.80 10.69 16.92
N VAL A 121 -28.82 11.59 16.84
CA VAL A 121 -28.07 11.89 15.63
C VAL A 121 -26.63 12.23 15.97
N THR A 122 -25.72 11.73 15.17
CA THR A 122 -24.33 12.20 15.13
C THR A 122 -23.84 12.27 13.70
N VAL A 123 -22.95 13.21 13.44
CA VAL A 123 -22.42 13.43 12.09
C VAL A 123 -20.91 13.39 12.13
N TRP A 124 -20.37 12.75 11.13
CA TRP A 124 -18.93 12.67 10.98
C TRP A 124 -18.54 12.84 9.51
N ALA A 125 -17.60 13.76 9.25
CA ALA A 125 -17.04 13.90 7.90
C ALA A 125 -16.16 12.70 7.59
N HIS A 126 -16.41 12.05 6.48
CA HIS A 126 -15.64 10.92 5.99
C HIS A 126 -14.92 11.29 4.69
N ALA A 127 -13.62 11.09 4.65
CA ALA A 127 -12.86 11.26 3.42
C ALA A 127 -13.28 10.19 2.41
N LEU A 128 -13.75 10.61 1.25
CA LEU A 128 -14.12 9.72 0.15
C LEU A 128 -12.90 9.36 -0.69
N ASP A 129 -12.06 10.35 -0.94
CA ASP A 129 -10.82 10.21 -1.68
C ASP A 129 -9.84 11.32 -1.30
N SER A 130 -8.58 11.15 -1.68
CA SER A 130 -7.57 12.21 -1.62
C SER A 130 -7.47 12.90 -2.98
N LEU A 131 -7.16 14.19 -2.97
CA LEU A 131 -6.86 14.92 -4.20
C LEU A 131 -5.45 14.53 -4.66
N PRO A 132 -5.31 13.94 -5.85
CA PRO A 132 -4.02 13.45 -6.29
C PRO A 132 -3.03 14.61 -6.51
N GLY A 133 -1.81 14.44 -6.03
CA GLY A 133 -0.66 15.20 -6.41
C GLY A 133 -0.63 16.70 -6.07
N MET A 134 -1.49 17.16 -5.19
CA MET A 134 -1.40 18.54 -4.70
C MET A 134 -0.44 18.61 -3.53
N ASP A 135 0.69 19.25 -3.73
CA ASP A 135 1.60 19.61 -2.66
C ASP A 135 1.04 20.81 -1.88
N ALA A 136 1.09 20.72 -0.56
CA ALA A 136 0.73 21.83 0.32
C ALA A 136 1.49 23.13 0.02
N GLY A 137 2.67 23.03 -0.57
CA GLY A 137 3.47 24.18 -1.00
C GLY A 137 2.86 25.02 -2.13
N ASP A 138 2.00 24.42 -2.96
CA ASP A 138 1.37 25.14 -4.09
C ASP A 138 0.07 25.84 -3.70
N ILE A 139 -0.44 25.56 -2.50
CA ILE A 139 -1.60 26.25 -1.94
C ILE A 139 -1.18 26.88 -0.60
N PRO A 140 -0.67 28.11 -0.63
CA PRO A 140 0.00 28.74 0.52
C PRO A 140 -0.86 28.91 1.78
N THR A 141 -2.14 28.63 1.70
CA THR A 141 -3.11 28.82 2.78
C THR A 141 -3.83 27.54 3.22
N CYS A 142 -3.47 26.38 2.64
CA CYS A 142 -4.12 25.13 2.94
C CYS A 142 -3.26 24.25 3.84
N ASP A 143 -3.84 23.85 4.95
CA ASP A 143 -3.42 22.69 5.73
C ASP A 143 -3.65 21.43 4.86
N THR A 144 -2.69 20.51 4.85
CA THR A 144 -2.77 19.22 4.12
C THR A 144 -4.04 18.42 4.42
N SER A 145 -4.66 18.64 5.58
CA SER A 145 -5.96 18.09 5.94
C SER A 145 -7.13 18.53 5.05
N ASN A 146 -6.93 19.47 4.14
CA ASN A 146 -7.98 20.03 3.28
C ASN A 146 -8.03 19.42 1.87
N PHE A 147 -7.14 18.47 1.56
CA PHE A 147 -7.05 17.84 0.25
C PHE A 147 -7.95 16.61 0.06
N PHE A 148 -8.98 16.46 0.87
CA PHE A 148 -9.88 15.31 0.78
C PHE A 148 -11.26 15.75 0.33
N ARG A 149 -11.81 15.06 -0.65
CA ARG A 149 -13.24 15.08 -0.88
C ARG A 149 -13.91 14.34 0.25
N THR A 150 -14.91 14.96 0.88
CA THR A 150 -15.58 14.40 2.04
C THR A 150 -17.07 14.27 1.82
N ALA A 151 -17.66 13.23 2.41
CA ALA A 151 -19.10 13.13 2.61
C ALA A 151 -19.42 13.23 4.10
N ASP A 152 -20.57 13.83 4.42
CA ASP A 152 -21.09 13.80 5.77
C ASP A 152 -21.87 12.51 5.99
N MET A 153 -21.37 11.71 6.92
CA MET A 153 -22.02 10.49 7.37
C MET A 153 -22.94 10.87 8.53
N VAL A 154 -24.23 10.93 8.25
CA VAL A 154 -25.25 11.28 9.24
C VAL A 154 -25.83 10.00 9.82
N TYR A 155 -25.39 9.66 11.02
CA TYR A 155 -25.85 8.49 11.74
C TYR A 155 -27.14 8.83 12.51
N LEU A 156 -28.22 8.13 12.21
CA LEU A 156 -29.57 8.40 12.72
C LEU A 156 -30.07 7.19 13.49
N LYS A 157 -30.38 7.39 14.77
CA LYS A 157 -31.04 6.38 15.57
C LYS A 157 -32.54 6.39 15.33
N LEU A 158 -33.08 5.27 14.92
CA LEU A 158 -34.50 5.11 14.70
C LEU A 158 -35.27 4.97 16.03
N PRO A 159 -36.51 5.40 16.11
CA PRO A 159 -37.35 5.18 17.31
C PRO A 159 -37.75 3.72 17.53
N GLY A 160 -37.52 2.87 16.57
CA GLY A 160 -37.78 1.42 16.64
C GLY A 160 -36.95 0.65 15.60
N SER A 161 -37.00 -0.68 15.66
CA SER A 161 -36.27 -1.54 14.75
C SER A 161 -36.93 -1.61 13.38
N LEU A 162 -36.12 -1.62 12.33
CA LEU A 162 -36.53 -1.86 10.95
C LEU A 162 -37.23 -3.21 10.81
N LYS A 163 -38.24 -3.25 9.98
CA LYS A 163 -38.98 -4.47 9.61
C LYS A 163 -38.80 -4.79 8.14
N ASP A 164 -38.74 -6.06 7.83
CA ASP A 164 -38.67 -6.51 6.44
C ASP A 164 -39.81 -5.92 5.59
N GLY A 165 -39.50 -5.36 4.43
CA GLY A 165 -40.40 -4.63 3.55
C GLY A 165 -40.65 -3.17 3.95
N GLU A 166 -40.10 -2.69 5.07
CA GLU A 166 -40.32 -1.31 5.52
C GLU A 166 -39.56 -0.31 4.66
N SER A 167 -40.26 0.75 4.21
CA SER A 167 -39.65 1.88 3.54
C SER A 167 -39.26 2.95 4.56
N VAL A 168 -38.02 3.38 4.50
CA VAL A 168 -37.45 4.44 5.32
C VAL A 168 -37.19 5.65 4.42
N GLU A 169 -37.82 6.76 4.70
CA GLU A 169 -37.59 8.04 4.06
C GLU A 169 -36.85 8.97 5.05
N VAL A 170 -35.70 9.46 4.65
CA VAL A 170 -34.92 10.43 5.42
C VAL A 170 -35.02 11.80 4.75
N LYS A 171 -35.41 12.82 5.51
CA LYS A 171 -35.50 14.22 5.04
C LYS A 171 -34.76 15.16 5.98
N GLY A 172 -33.99 16.08 5.41
CA GLY A 172 -33.44 17.22 6.11
C GLY A 172 -34.38 18.43 6.06
N ALA A 173 -34.30 19.31 7.05
CA ALA A 173 -35.09 20.54 7.10
C ALA A 173 -34.81 21.50 5.91
N ASP A 174 -33.70 21.30 5.22
CA ASP A 174 -33.28 22.03 4.03
C ASP A 174 -33.80 21.43 2.71
N GLY A 175 -34.66 20.42 2.79
CA GLY A 175 -35.31 19.79 1.63
C GLY A 175 -34.56 18.61 1.02
N ARG A 176 -33.34 18.26 1.52
CA ARG A 176 -32.66 17.04 1.07
C ARG A 176 -33.45 15.81 1.47
N ALA A 177 -33.44 14.79 0.62
CA ALA A 177 -34.15 13.55 0.86
C ALA A 177 -33.42 12.35 0.28
N GLY A 178 -33.60 11.22 0.94
CA GLY A 178 -33.15 9.92 0.49
C GLY A 178 -34.03 8.83 1.07
N SER A 179 -34.05 7.66 0.46
CA SER A 179 -34.86 6.57 0.92
C SER A 179 -34.24 5.21 0.75
N LEU A 180 -34.66 4.27 1.56
CA LEU A 180 -34.31 2.87 1.52
C LEU A 180 -35.56 2.04 1.77
N THR A 181 -35.76 0.95 1.03
CA THR A 181 -36.66 -0.12 1.43
C THR A 181 -35.84 -1.24 2.02
N PHE A 182 -36.02 -1.46 3.32
CA PHE A 182 -35.31 -2.53 4.02
C PHE A 182 -35.87 -3.89 3.65
N GLN A 183 -35.00 -4.78 3.21
CA GLN A 183 -35.33 -6.18 2.90
C GLN A 183 -34.18 -7.08 3.35
N ASP A 184 -34.48 -8.05 4.21
CA ASP A 184 -33.45 -8.96 4.75
C ASP A 184 -32.60 -9.65 3.69
N GLU A 185 -33.18 -9.94 2.51
CA GLU A 185 -32.49 -10.66 1.45
C GLU A 185 -31.68 -9.76 0.50
N SER A 186 -32.02 -8.48 0.40
CA SER A 186 -31.39 -7.58 -0.59
C SER A 186 -30.61 -6.41 0.01
N THR A 187 -30.94 -5.98 1.24
CA THR A 187 -30.32 -4.82 1.86
C THR A 187 -28.97 -5.16 2.49
N PRO A 188 -27.85 -4.55 2.04
CA PRO A 188 -26.58 -4.71 2.71
C PRO A 188 -26.58 -4.06 4.09
N CYS A 189 -26.13 -4.79 5.10
CA CYS A 189 -25.84 -4.24 6.43
C CYS A 189 -24.31 -4.05 6.58
N TRP A 190 -23.89 -2.83 6.85
CA TRP A 190 -22.48 -2.46 6.95
C TRP A 190 -21.78 -3.04 8.19
N SER A 191 -22.54 -3.56 9.14
CA SER A 191 -21.98 -4.23 10.32
C SER A 191 -21.62 -5.70 10.11
N ILE A 192 -22.05 -6.30 8.99
CA ILE A 192 -21.70 -7.67 8.64
C ILE A 192 -20.45 -7.66 7.78
N LYS A 193 -19.33 -8.07 8.37
CA LYS A 193 -17.97 -8.04 7.77
C LYS A 193 -17.64 -9.40 7.16
N VAL A 194 -17.26 -9.42 5.90
CA VAL A 194 -16.88 -10.61 5.15
C VAL A 194 -15.63 -10.34 4.31
N ASN A 195 -14.90 -11.38 3.95
CA ASN A 195 -13.99 -11.29 2.81
C ASN A 195 -14.83 -11.06 1.56
N GLN A 196 -14.74 -9.88 0.97
CA GLN A 196 -15.56 -9.45 -0.16
C GLN A 196 -15.05 -9.96 -1.52
N SER A 197 -13.95 -10.71 -1.52
CA SER A 197 -13.42 -11.39 -2.70
C SER A 197 -13.85 -12.85 -2.69
N ALA A 198 -13.03 -13.70 -2.07
CA ALA A 198 -13.33 -15.12 -2.01
C ALA A 198 -12.66 -15.80 -0.82
N TYR A 199 -13.34 -16.81 -0.27
CA TYR A 199 -12.76 -17.78 0.65
C TYR A 199 -12.32 -19.03 -0.13
N ALA A 200 -11.19 -19.60 0.24
CA ALA A 200 -10.81 -20.92 -0.28
C ALA A 200 -11.78 -21.99 0.21
N SER A 201 -12.28 -22.85 -0.71
CA SER A 201 -13.29 -23.85 -0.36
C SER A 201 -12.75 -24.87 0.66
N ASP A 202 -11.45 -25.16 0.63
CA ASP A 202 -10.74 -26.07 1.54
C ASP A 202 -10.18 -25.39 2.79
N ALA A 203 -10.35 -24.05 2.93
CA ALA A 203 -9.85 -23.33 4.10
C ALA A 203 -10.40 -23.92 5.39
N LYS A 204 -9.51 -24.14 6.36
CA LYS A 204 -9.86 -24.69 7.68
C LYS A 204 -10.67 -23.70 8.53
N LYS A 205 -10.55 -22.41 8.24
CA LYS A 205 -11.33 -21.36 8.87
C LYS A 205 -11.97 -20.48 7.79
N LYS A 206 -13.27 -20.37 7.84
CA LYS A 206 -14.08 -19.41 7.07
C LYS A 206 -15.03 -18.73 8.04
N ALA A 207 -14.88 -17.43 8.25
CA ALA A 207 -15.68 -16.68 9.20
C ALA A 207 -16.08 -15.32 8.65
N ALA A 208 -17.27 -14.89 9.04
CA ALA A 208 -17.72 -13.53 8.94
C ALA A 208 -17.83 -12.93 10.35
N TYR A 209 -17.90 -11.61 10.45
CA TYR A 209 -18.00 -10.93 11.73
C TYR A 209 -19.18 -9.96 11.75
N LEU A 210 -19.73 -9.75 12.95
CA LEU A 210 -20.75 -8.74 13.20
C LEU A 210 -20.19 -7.80 14.28
N GLY A 211 -20.15 -6.52 13.96
CA GLY A 211 -19.68 -5.45 14.86
C GLY A 211 -19.69 -4.11 14.13
N MET A 212 -19.83 -3.02 14.87
CA MET A 212 -19.76 -1.66 14.35
C MET A 212 -19.45 -0.68 15.47
N TRP A 213 -18.49 0.17 15.22
CA TRP A 213 -18.18 1.33 16.04
C TRP A 213 -18.50 2.61 15.27
N LEU A 214 -19.19 3.53 15.89
CA LEU A 214 -19.55 4.82 15.29
C LEU A 214 -18.86 5.98 16.00
N PRO A 215 -18.32 6.96 15.27
CA PRO A 215 -17.76 8.16 15.85
C PRO A 215 -18.79 8.90 16.71
N GLY A 216 -18.37 9.33 17.91
CA GLY A 216 -19.23 10.05 18.85
C GLY A 216 -20.24 9.20 19.63
N ILE A 217 -20.48 7.94 19.21
CA ILE A 217 -21.44 7.02 19.83
C ILE A 217 -20.72 5.84 20.49
N GLY A 218 -19.68 5.31 19.84
CA GLY A 218 -18.99 4.09 20.27
C GLY A 218 -19.56 2.83 19.60
N ALA A 219 -19.44 1.70 20.28
CA ALA A 219 -19.91 0.41 19.81
C ALA A 219 -21.44 0.34 19.72
N LEU A 220 -21.95 -0.20 18.62
CA LEU A 220 -23.35 -0.60 18.51
C LEU A 220 -23.58 -1.93 19.24
N ASP A 221 -24.75 -2.09 19.85
CA ASP A 221 -25.11 -3.30 20.60
C ASP A 221 -25.74 -4.36 19.69
N PHE A 222 -25.04 -5.46 19.50
CA PHE A 222 -25.54 -6.65 18.78
C PHE A 222 -25.82 -7.84 19.71
N LYS A 223 -25.85 -7.67 21.02
CA LYS A 223 -26.09 -8.73 21.99
C LYS A 223 -27.37 -9.51 21.74
N ALA A 224 -28.41 -8.87 21.21
CA ALA A 224 -29.66 -9.51 20.86
C ALA A 224 -29.52 -10.58 19.74
N PHE A 225 -28.42 -10.59 19.02
CA PHE A 225 -28.12 -11.57 17.95
C PHE A 225 -27.27 -12.74 18.44
N GLU A 226 -26.68 -12.67 19.61
CA GLU A 226 -25.93 -13.78 20.16
C GLU A 226 -26.79 -15.04 20.30
N GLY A 227 -26.30 -16.17 19.80
CA GLY A 227 -27.03 -17.45 19.76
C GLY A 227 -28.10 -17.54 18.67
N LYS A 228 -28.41 -16.47 17.96
CA LYS A 228 -29.31 -16.55 16.80
C LYS A 228 -28.62 -17.15 15.58
N SER A 229 -29.44 -17.66 14.66
CA SER A 229 -28.95 -18.23 13.41
C SER A 229 -28.52 -17.12 12.42
N PHE A 230 -27.46 -17.39 11.69
CA PHE A 230 -27.14 -16.75 10.43
C PHE A 230 -27.27 -17.78 9.30
N TYR A 231 -27.50 -17.30 8.10
CA TYR A 231 -27.70 -18.12 6.94
C TYR A 231 -26.68 -17.78 5.85
N LEU A 232 -25.99 -18.80 5.33
CA LEU A 232 -25.25 -18.68 4.08
C LEU A 232 -26.24 -18.98 2.95
N LYS A 233 -26.50 -18.01 2.10
CA LYS A 233 -27.42 -18.13 0.97
C LYS A 233 -26.68 -17.87 -0.34
N LYS A 234 -27.14 -18.49 -1.41
CA LYS A 234 -26.69 -18.13 -2.76
C LYS A 234 -27.00 -16.67 -3.03
N PHE A 235 -26.14 -16.01 -3.75
CA PHE A 235 -26.31 -14.63 -4.13
C PHE A 235 -26.52 -14.51 -5.63
N GLU A 236 -27.61 -13.87 -6.00
CA GLU A 236 -27.93 -13.56 -7.38
C GLU A 236 -27.57 -12.10 -7.67
N LYS A 237 -26.64 -11.89 -8.60
CA LYS A 237 -26.10 -10.59 -8.95
C LYS A 237 -27.15 -9.72 -9.61
N GLY A 238 -27.28 -8.47 -9.17
CA GLY A 238 -28.05 -7.43 -9.84
C GLY A 238 -27.29 -6.71 -10.95
N ALA A 239 -27.66 -5.47 -11.22
CA ALA A 239 -27.01 -4.63 -12.23
C ALA A 239 -25.53 -4.36 -11.94
N ARG A 240 -25.15 -4.33 -10.67
CA ARG A 240 -23.77 -4.24 -10.19
C ARG A 240 -23.47 -5.41 -9.27
N TRP A 241 -22.18 -5.68 -9.04
CA TRP A 241 -21.74 -6.76 -8.14
C TRP A 241 -22.33 -6.65 -6.73
N ASP A 242 -22.36 -5.45 -6.18
CA ASP A 242 -22.89 -5.16 -4.84
C ASP A 242 -24.45 -5.09 -4.80
N LYS A 243 -25.09 -4.97 -5.95
CA LYS A 243 -26.55 -4.94 -6.10
C LYS A 243 -27.04 -6.33 -6.48
N GLY A 244 -27.83 -6.94 -5.62
CA GLY A 244 -28.37 -8.27 -5.82
C GLY A 244 -29.00 -8.77 -4.55
N THR A 245 -29.48 -10.00 -4.57
CA THR A 245 -30.29 -10.56 -3.50
C THR A 245 -29.83 -11.96 -3.11
N ALA A 246 -30.03 -12.30 -1.85
CA ALA A 246 -29.94 -13.67 -1.35
C ALA A 246 -31.13 -14.46 -1.91
N VAL A 247 -30.88 -15.64 -2.45
CA VAL A 247 -31.92 -16.45 -3.09
C VAL A 247 -31.96 -17.89 -2.58
N GLY A 248 -33.12 -18.48 -2.62
CA GLY A 248 -33.35 -19.88 -2.28
C GLY A 248 -33.18 -20.19 -0.78
N GLU A 249 -33.26 -21.48 -0.47
CA GLU A 249 -33.03 -21.95 0.89
C GLU A 249 -31.56 -21.78 1.31
N PRO A 250 -31.27 -21.64 2.62
CA PRO A 250 -29.92 -21.59 3.13
C PRO A 250 -29.11 -22.84 2.75
N VAL A 251 -27.92 -22.63 2.17
CA VAL A 251 -26.99 -23.74 1.89
C VAL A 251 -26.18 -24.14 3.14
N PHE A 252 -26.13 -23.26 4.13
CA PHE A 252 -25.53 -23.51 5.43
C PHE A 252 -26.22 -22.64 6.49
N THR A 253 -26.39 -23.18 7.68
CA THR A 253 -26.92 -22.47 8.84
C THR A 253 -25.95 -22.59 9.99
N GLY A 254 -25.58 -21.48 10.59
CA GLY A 254 -24.71 -21.42 11.77
C GLY A 254 -25.31 -20.53 12.85
N GLN A 255 -24.60 -20.42 13.96
CA GLN A 255 -24.97 -19.57 15.09
C GLN A 255 -23.98 -18.41 15.24
N ILE A 256 -24.49 -17.24 15.56
CA ILE A 256 -23.72 -16.05 15.88
C ILE A 256 -23.19 -16.20 17.31
N LYS A 257 -21.89 -16.11 17.49
CA LYS A 257 -21.23 -16.28 18.80
C LYS A 257 -20.39 -15.06 19.13
N LEU A 258 -20.47 -14.61 20.37
CA LEU A 258 -19.55 -13.59 20.86
C LEU A 258 -18.09 -14.11 20.75
N ARG A 259 -17.24 -13.36 20.04
CA ARG A 259 -15.83 -13.69 19.90
C ARG A 259 -14.95 -12.90 20.86
N LYS A 260 -15.12 -11.59 20.89
CA LYS A 260 -14.38 -10.67 21.75
C LYS A 260 -15.33 -9.60 22.27
N LYS A 261 -15.24 -9.32 23.56
CA LYS A 261 -15.89 -8.15 24.16
C LYS A 261 -15.03 -6.91 23.94
N PHE A 262 -15.66 -5.77 23.90
CA PHE A 262 -14.91 -4.51 23.84
C PHE A 262 -13.94 -4.35 25.02
N THR A 263 -14.26 -4.93 26.18
CA THR A 263 -13.43 -4.93 27.39
C THR A 263 -12.28 -5.94 27.35
N ASP A 264 -12.25 -6.85 26.38
CA ASP A 264 -11.16 -7.83 26.21
C ASP A 264 -9.96 -7.11 25.58
N GLN A 265 -9.06 -6.64 26.42
CA GLN A 265 -7.89 -5.88 25.98
C GLN A 265 -6.94 -6.75 25.15
N ASP A 266 -6.78 -6.40 23.89
CA ASP A 266 -5.90 -7.07 22.92
C ASP A 266 -4.60 -6.28 22.65
N VAL A 267 -4.54 -5.02 23.12
CA VAL A 267 -3.35 -4.17 23.10
C VAL A 267 -3.21 -3.47 24.45
N LYS A 268 -1.98 -3.28 24.93
CA LYS A 268 -1.73 -2.53 26.16
C LYS A 268 -1.89 -1.03 25.89
N ARG A 269 -3.07 -0.51 26.19
CA ARG A 269 -3.40 0.92 26.11
C ARG A 269 -4.06 1.39 27.39
N GLU A 270 -3.87 2.65 27.72
CA GLU A 270 -4.72 3.31 28.72
C GLU A 270 -6.17 3.29 28.25
N GLY A 271 -7.09 2.85 29.10
CA GLY A 271 -8.51 2.79 28.78
C GLY A 271 -9.13 1.40 28.70
N GLY A 272 -8.33 0.32 28.64
CA GLY A 272 -8.79 -1.05 28.88
C GLY A 272 -9.78 -1.65 27.87
N SER A 273 -9.83 -1.11 26.64
CA SER A 273 -10.65 -1.65 25.56
C SER A 273 -9.82 -2.49 24.58
N ASN A 274 -10.49 -3.34 23.79
CA ASN A 274 -9.88 -3.90 22.60
C ASN A 274 -9.57 -2.79 21.57
N LEU A 275 -8.75 -3.11 20.58
CA LEU A 275 -8.29 -2.13 19.58
C LEU A 275 -9.42 -1.46 18.81
N THR A 276 -10.49 -2.20 18.52
CA THR A 276 -11.62 -1.72 17.71
C THR A 276 -12.69 -1.02 18.54
N GLY A 277 -12.66 -1.15 19.86
CA GLY A 277 -13.60 -0.50 20.77
C GLY A 277 -15.02 -1.07 20.70
N GLU A 278 -15.20 -2.31 20.20
CA GLU A 278 -16.51 -2.91 19.96
C GLU A 278 -16.58 -4.37 20.42
N ASP A 279 -17.79 -4.84 20.72
CA ASP A 279 -18.05 -6.26 20.83
C ASP A 279 -18.10 -6.87 19.43
N VAL A 280 -17.29 -7.91 19.19
CA VAL A 280 -17.21 -8.58 17.90
C VAL A 280 -17.77 -9.99 18.00
N TYR A 281 -18.77 -10.27 17.15
CA TYR A 281 -19.40 -11.58 17.05
C TYR A 281 -18.89 -12.29 15.81
N GLU A 282 -18.76 -13.61 15.90
CA GLU A 282 -18.27 -14.46 14.81
C GLU A 282 -19.39 -15.35 14.26
N MET A 283 -19.40 -15.48 12.97
CA MET A 283 -20.25 -16.36 12.18
C MET A 283 -19.37 -17.37 11.45
N ASP A 284 -19.15 -18.51 12.05
CA ASP A 284 -18.28 -19.56 11.54
C ASP A 284 -19.03 -20.47 10.57
N PHE A 285 -18.57 -20.49 9.31
CA PHE A 285 -19.06 -21.41 8.27
C PHE A 285 -17.96 -22.28 7.69
N SER A 286 -16.92 -22.58 8.46
CA SER A 286 -15.78 -23.40 8.05
C SER A 286 -16.16 -24.77 7.53
N ALA A 287 -17.25 -25.36 8.04
CA ALA A 287 -17.74 -26.66 7.60
C ALA A 287 -18.36 -26.64 6.19
N PHE A 288 -18.70 -25.46 5.65
CA PHE A 288 -19.22 -25.34 4.30
C PHE A 288 -18.10 -25.45 3.26
N GLN A 289 -18.28 -26.32 2.24
CA GLN A 289 -17.29 -26.57 1.19
C GLN A 289 -17.84 -26.40 -0.23
N GLY A 290 -19.09 -25.94 -0.36
CA GLY A 290 -19.68 -25.69 -1.67
C GLY A 290 -19.03 -24.50 -2.38
N GLU A 291 -18.92 -24.58 -3.71
CA GLU A 291 -18.38 -23.49 -4.53
C GLU A 291 -19.51 -22.65 -5.12
N GLY A 292 -19.29 -21.35 -5.29
CA GLY A 292 -20.26 -20.42 -5.84
C GLY A 292 -20.17 -19.02 -5.25
N THR A 293 -21.16 -18.20 -5.54
CA THR A 293 -21.31 -16.85 -5.00
C THR A 293 -22.38 -16.82 -3.91
N TYR A 294 -22.02 -16.24 -2.77
CA TYR A 294 -22.83 -16.29 -1.55
C TYR A 294 -22.86 -14.93 -0.84
N CYS A 295 -23.77 -14.82 0.11
CA CYS A 295 -23.76 -13.79 1.15
C CYS A 295 -24.21 -14.40 2.49
N ILE A 296 -23.83 -13.74 3.58
CA ILE A 296 -24.38 -14.03 4.91
C ILE A 296 -25.67 -13.21 5.06
N GLN A 297 -26.75 -13.84 5.44
CA GLN A 297 -28.00 -13.18 5.81
C GLN A 297 -28.28 -13.37 7.30
N ILE A 298 -28.70 -12.29 7.96
CA ILE A 298 -29.15 -12.29 9.37
C ILE A 298 -30.55 -11.69 9.40
N PRO A 299 -31.58 -12.47 9.78
CA PRO A 299 -32.97 -11.96 9.86
C PRO A 299 -33.09 -10.74 10.76
N GLY A 300 -33.73 -9.69 10.27
CA GLY A 300 -33.88 -8.40 10.96
C GLY A 300 -32.65 -7.50 10.92
N LEU A 301 -31.62 -7.88 10.17
CA LEU A 301 -30.40 -7.06 10.00
C LEU A 301 -30.03 -6.87 8.52
N GLY A 302 -30.45 -7.77 7.63
CA GLY A 302 -30.11 -7.75 6.23
C GLY A 302 -29.00 -8.74 5.86
N ARG A 303 -28.22 -8.42 4.83
CA ARG A 303 -27.15 -9.28 4.32
C ARG A 303 -25.78 -8.62 4.32
N SER A 304 -24.75 -9.46 4.23
CA SER A 304 -23.37 -9.00 3.95
C SER A 304 -23.22 -8.55 2.48
N TRP A 305 -22.06 -7.99 2.17
CA TRP A 305 -21.56 -7.96 0.81
C TRP A 305 -21.44 -9.38 0.25
N PRO A 306 -21.57 -9.55 -1.10
CA PRO A 306 -21.36 -10.86 -1.70
C PRO A 306 -19.89 -11.24 -1.69
N PHE A 307 -19.63 -12.56 -1.70
CA PHE A 307 -18.32 -13.15 -1.83
C PHE A 307 -18.39 -14.50 -2.55
N GLN A 308 -17.24 -14.96 -2.98
CA GLN A 308 -17.14 -16.29 -3.58
C GLN A 308 -16.60 -17.31 -2.57
N VAL A 309 -16.92 -18.56 -2.79
CA VAL A 309 -16.19 -19.71 -2.22
C VAL A 309 -15.70 -20.52 -3.40
N THR A 310 -14.38 -20.66 -3.54
CA THR A 310 -13.74 -21.33 -4.68
C THR A 310 -12.49 -22.06 -4.26
N LYS A 311 -12.00 -22.98 -5.10
CA LYS A 311 -10.68 -23.62 -4.85
C LYS A 311 -9.55 -22.62 -4.93
N ASP A 312 -9.66 -21.64 -5.83
CA ASP A 312 -8.70 -20.57 -6.04
C ASP A 312 -9.09 -19.31 -5.24
N GLY A 313 -9.37 -19.46 -3.94
CA GLY A 313 -9.95 -18.42 -3.11
C GLY A 313 -9.31 -17.03 -3.21
N TYR A 314 -8.00 -16.95 -3.35
CA TYR A 314 -7.26 -15.67 -3.37
C TYR A 314 -6.68 -15.30 -4.74
N GLY A 315 -6.96 -16.06 -5.80
CA GLY A 315 -6.36 -15.86 -7.12
C GLY A 315 -6.69 -14.51 -7.76
N SER A 316 -7.94 -14.04 -7.61
CA SER A 316 -8.33 -12.73 -8.13
C SER A 316 -7.62 -11.58 -7.39
N ALA A 317 -7.45 -11.69 -6.08
CA ALA A 317 -6.72 -10.70 -5.29
C ALA A 317 -5.23 -10.71 -5.68
N PHE A 318 -4.62 -11.88 -5.82
CA PHE A 318 -3.26 -12.03 -6.31
C PHE A 318 -3.09 -11.38 -7.70
N TYR A 319 -3.97 -11.72 -8.65
CA TYR A 319 -3.91 -11.15 -10.00
C TYR A 319 -3.98 -9.62 -9.97
N THR A 320 -4.92 -9.05 -9.21
CA THR A 320 -5.10 -7.59 -9.12
C THR A 320 -3.88 -6.91 -8.50
N MET A 321 -3.31 -7.49 -7.43
CA MET A 321 -2.08 -6.95 -6.82
C MET A 321 -0.89 -7.00 -7.80
N MET A 322 -0.72 -8.10 -8.53
CA MET A 322 0.34 -8.23 -9.53
C MET A 322 0.12 -7.28 -10.72
N LYS A 323 -1.14 -7.02 -11.12
CA LYS A 323 -1.44 -5.97 -12.11
C LYS A 323 -1.09 -4.58 -11.59
N GLY A 324 -1.34 -4.30 -10.31
CA GLY A 324 -0.88 -3.07 -9.67
C GLY A 324 0.65 -2.92 -9.76
N LEU A 325 1.39 -3.99 -9.52
CA LEU A 325 2.84 -4.00 -9.68
C LEU A 325 3.27 -3.74 -11.14
N TYR A 326 2.64 -4.40 -12.11
CA TYR A 326 2.88 -4.15 -13.53
C TYR A 326 2.61 -2.68 -13.92
N ILE A 327 1.53 -2.08 -13.41
CA ILE A 327 1.19 -0.67 -13.67
C ILE A 327 2.26 0.28 -13.10
N GLN A 328 2.90 -0.10 -12.01
CA GLN A 328 4.00 0.65 -11.40
C GLN A 328 5.36 0.46 -12.09
N ARG A 329 5.47 -0.36 -13.13
CA ARG A 329 6.73 -0.52 -13.87
C ARG A 329 7.21 0.81 -14.45
N CYS A 330 8.45 1.18 -14.20
CA CYS A 330 9.12 2.31 -14.81
C CYS A 330 9.71 1.94 -16.18
N GLY A 331 9.58 2.81 -17.17
CA GLY A 331 10.18 2.62 -18.50
C GLY A 331 9.36 1.75 -19.45
N THR A 332 8.14 1.38 -19.08
CA THR A 332 7.24 0.62 -19.93
C THR A 332 6.02 1.45 -20.35
N GLU A 333 5.57 1.24 -21.58
CA GLU A 333 4.29 1.73 -22.06
C GLU A 333 3.17 0.87 -21.48
N LEU A 334 2.16 1.49 -20.88
CA LEU A 334 0.93 0.81 -20.52
C LEU A 334 -0.07 0.88 -21.66
N LYS A 335 -0.57 -0.24 -22.11
CA LYS A 335 -1.50 -0.34 -23.23
C LYS A 335 -2.28 -1.65 -23.25
N LYS A 336 -3.36 -1.66 -24.04
CA LYS A 336 -4.05 -2.90 -24.40
C LYS A 336 -3.13 -3.85 -25.15
N PRO A 337 -3.28 -5.19 -24.98
CA PRO A 337 -4.32 -5.86 -24.16
C PRO A 337 -3.92 -6.05 -22.67
N PHE A 338 -2.74 -5.56 -22.25
CA PHE A 338 -2.17 -5.86 -20.93
C PHE A 338 -2.86 -5.12 -19.79
N THR A 339 -3.39 -3.94 -20.08
CA THR A 339 -4.17 -3.14 -19.12
C THR A 339 -5.20 -2.29 -19.87
N ALA A 340 -6.25 -1.86 -19.16
CA ALA A 340 -7.24 -0.91 -19.68
C ALA A 340 -6.72 0.53 -19.71
N TRP A 341 -5.72 0.84 -18.87
CA TRP A 341 -5.11 2.17 -18.79
C TRP A 341 -4.01 2.32 -19.83
N GLU A 342 -3.89 3.51 -20.38
CA GLU A 342 -2.91 3.82 -21.42
C GLU A 342 -1.98 4.94 -20.92
N ARG A 343 -0.70 4.70 -21.01
CA ARG A 343 0.34 5.61 -20.57
C ARG A 343 1.61 5.40 -21.42
N PRO A 344 2.26 6.47 -21.90
CA PRO A 344 3.56 6.31 -22.57
C PRO A 344 4.63 5.77 -21.61
N ALA A 345 5.68 5.22 -22.15
CA ALA A 345 6.84 4.82 -21.37
C ALA A 345 7.50 6.06 -20.74
N CYS A 346 7.84 5.95 -19.45
CA CYS A 346 8.53 7.01 -18.71
C CYS A 346 10.03 6.73 -18.60
N HIS A 347 10.86 7.75 -18.35
CA HIS A 347 12.31 7.63 -18.08
C HIS A 347 13.09 6.86 -19.15
N THR A 348 12.68 7.00 -20.41
CA THR A 348 13.30 6.32 -21.55
C THR A 348 14.43 7.12 -22.19
N ASP A 349 14.62 8.38 -21.84
CA ASP A 349 15.68 9.22 -22.36
C ASP A 349 17.03 8.82 -21.75
N THR A 350 17.85 8.17 -22.56
CA THR A 350 19.17 7.71 -22.14
C THR A 350 20.19 8.83 -21.91
N LYS A 351 19.89 10.07 -22.34
CA LYS A 351 20.80 11.22 -22.16
C LYS A 351 20.82 11.72 -20.72
N GLN A 352 19.88 11.29 -19.90
CA GLN A 352 19.69 11.83 -18.55
C GLN A 352 20.28 10.97 -17.44
N GLY A 353 20.75 9.77 -17.73
CA GLY A 353 21.37 8.92 -16.72
C GLY A 353 22.84 9.28 -16.48
N GLN A 354 23.21 9.58 -15.25
CA GLN A 354 24.60 9.81 -14.84
C GLN A 354 24.93 9.04 -13.57
N PHE A 355 26.16 8.49 -13.52
CA PHE A 355 26.72 8.02 -12.27
C PHE A 355 27.21 9.22 -11.44
N ILE A 356 26.97 9.21 -10.15
CA ILE A 356 27.62 10.12 -9.23
C ILE A 356 29.08 9.66 -9.12
N PRO A 357 30.07 10.55 -9.35
CA PRO A 357 31.49 10.20 -9.25
C PRO A 357 31.86 9.62 -7.89
N GLU A 358 32.76 8.67 -7.86
CA GLU A 358 33.22 8.03 -6.60
C GLU A 358 33.72 9.03 -5.56
N THR A 359 34.31 10.13 -6.00
CA THR A 359 34.75 11.22 -5.13
C THR A 359 33.61 11.96 -4.45
N ASN A 360 32.37 11.79 -4.92
CA ASN A 360 31.21 12.57 -4.50
C ASN A 360 30.07 11.71 -3.92
N ASN A 361 30.22 10.39 -3.93
CA ASN A 361 29.18 9.49 -3.46
C ASN A 361 29.66 8.65 -2.28
N TRP A 362 29.04 8.85 -1.14
CA TRP A 362 29.23 8.07 0.08
C TRP A 362 27.89 7.65 0.66
N TYR A 363 26.83 7.68 -0.15
CA TYR A 363 25.52 7.27 0.29
C TYR A 363 25.43 5.76 0.33
N THR A 364 25.39 5.20 1.53
CA THR A 364 25.17 3.78 1.76
C THR A 364 23.81 3.54 2.36
N THR A 365 23.28 2.34 2.20
CA THR A 365 21.98 1.94 2.71
C THR A 365 21.82 2.10 4.21
N LYS A 366 22.88 1.97 4.98
CA LYS A 366 22.84 2.16 6.42
C LYS A 366 22.48 3.58 6.84
N TYR A 367 22.91 4.57 6.09
CA TYR A 367 22.73 5.98 6.42
C TYR A 367 21.48 6.58 5.82
N ARG A 368 20.75 5.82 5.04
CA ARG A 368 19.57 6.29 4.34
C ARG A 368 18.37 6.47 5.25
N GLN A 369 18.10 5.52 6.14
CA GLN A 369 16.99 5.64 7.08
C GLN A 369 17.33 6.62 8.20
N GLY A 370 16.76 7.80 8.14
CA GLY A 370 16.91 8.85 9.13
C GLY A 370 18.02 9.87 8.84
N ALA A 371 18.74 9.77 7.70
CA ALA A 371 19.71 10.78 7.30
C ALA A 371 19.07 12.14 6.99
N GLU A 372 17.79 12.16 6.71
CA GLU A 372 17.03 13.39 6.50
C GLU A 372 16.85 14.21 7.79
N ASN A 373 16.92 13.55 8.95
CA ASN A 373 16.60 14.16 10.25
C ASN A 373 17.65 13.94 11.35
N GLN A 374 18.75 13.24 11.09
CA GLN A 374 19.75 12.94 12.11
C GLN A 374 21.16 13.32 11.64
N ALA A 375 21.94 13.87 12.56
CA ALA A 375 23.38 13.93 12.41
C ALA A 375 23.88 12.51 12.09
N SER A 376 24.20 12.25 10.84
CA SER A 376 24.52 10.91 10.38
C SER A 376 25.79 10.43 11.07
N VAL A 377 25.70 9.24 11.60
CA VAL A 377 26.85 8.54 12.15
C VAL A 377 27.83 8.30 10.99
N GLY A 378 28.99 8.89 11.02
CA GLY A 378 30.02 8.64 10.04
C GLY A 378 30.39 9.79 9.09
N PHE A 379 29.56 10.83 8.98
CA PHE A 379 29.93 12.01 8.19
C PHE A 379 30.42 13.12 9.08
N ARG A 380 31.60 13.66 8.71
CA ARG A 380 32.21 14.80 9.40
C ARG A 380 32.66 15.84 8.41
N ASP A 381 32.53 17.10 8.77
CA ASP A 381 33.12 18.19 8.02
C ASP A 381 34.67 18.27 8.24
N ALA A 382 35.30 19.21 7.55
CA ALA A 382 36.72 19.42 7.68
C ALA A 382 37.20 19.77 9.10
N SER A 383 36.30 20.26 9.97
CA SER A 383 36.58 20.53 11.38
C SER A 383 36.45 19.30 12.28
N GLY A 384 35.96 18.16 11.73
CA GLY A 384 35.65 16.94 12.47
C GLY A 384 34.28 16.92 13.12
N GLN A 385 33.42 17.92 12.86
CA GLN A 385 32.07 17.97 13.38
C GLN A 385 31.17 17.02 12.57
N ARG A 386 30.32 16.25 13.25
CA ARG A 386 29.32 15.41 12.59
C ARG A 386 28.31 16.26 11.83
N ILE A 387 28.03 15.88 10.60
CA ILE A 387 27.06 16.53 9.72
C ILE A 387 26.04 15.52 9.20
N GLY A 388 24.79 16.00 9.06
CA GLY A 388 23.73 15.27 8.34
C GLY A 388 23.78 15.65 6.87
N LEU A 389 23.71 14.66 6.00
CA LEU A 389 23.60 14.85 4.55
C LEU A 389 22.32 14.20 4.05
N SER A 390 21.57 14.93 3.27
CA SER A 390 20.46 14.35 2.51
C SER A 390 20.98 13.74 1.20
N GLN A 391 20.23 12.81 0.65
CA GLN A 391 20.46 12.28 -0.69
C GLN A 391 20.54 13.39 -1.75
N PHE A 392 19.72 14.42 -1.61
CA PHE A 392 19.69 15.55 -2.53
C PHE A 392 20.94 16.43 -2.44
N THR A 393 21.58 16.51 -1.27
CA THR A 393 22.90 17.15 -1.14
C THR A 393 23.95 16.38 -1.94
N LEU A 394 23.89 15.05 -1.91
CA LEU A 394 24.81 14.18 -2.64
C LEU A 394 24.58 14.28 -4.15
N ILE A 395 23.33 14.25 -4.60
CA ILE A 395 22.96 14.44 -6.01
C ILE A 395 23.45 15.81 -6.50
N GLY A 396 23.21 16.86 -5.75
CA GLY A 396 23.67 18.22 -6.07
C GLY A 396 25.19 18.36 -6.15
N ASN A 397 25.94 17.37 -5.68
CA ASN A 397 27.40 17.32 -5.79
C ASN A 397 27.90 16.67 -7.10
N SER A 398 27.00 16.13 -7.94
CA SER A 398 27.37 15.62 -9.26
C SER A 398 27.88 16.75 -10.17
N SER A 399 28.75 16.42 -11.10
CA SER A 399 29.29 17.37 -12.09
C SER A 399 28.87 16.98 -13.51
N PRO A 400 28.95 17.93 -14.46
CA PRO A 400 28.73 17.62 -15.88
C PRO A 400 29.65 16.52 -16.44
N ASP A 401 30.81 16.35 -15.81
CA ASP A 401 31.79 15.33 -16.20
C ASP A 401 31.55 13.96 -15.60
N SER A 402 30.43 13.80 -14.88
CA SER A 402 30.02 12.50 -14.34
C SER A 402 29.78 11.49 -15.48
N PRO A 403 30.25 10.24 -15.35
CA PRO A 403 30.05 9.24 -16.40
C PRO A 403 28.56 9.07 -16.75
N ALA A 404 28.26 9.02 -18.03
CA ALA A 404 26.90 8.73 -18.50
C ALA A 404 26.52 7.29 -18.16
N MET A 405 25.29 7.11 -17.69
CA MET A 405 24.70 5.81 -17.46
C MET A 405 23.68 5.50 -18.56
N PRO A 406 23.84 4.38 -19.29
CA PRO A 406 22.87 4.03 -20.32
C PRO A 406 21.58 3.55 -19.68
N GLY A 407 20.55 4.38 -19.74
CA GLY A 407 19.18 4.03 -19.37
C GLY A 407 18.99 3.65 -17.90
N VAL A 408 18.25 4.46 -17.17
CA VAL A 408 17.89 4.19 -15.76
C VAL A 408 16.46 3.70 -15.59
N SER A 409 15.73 3.53 -16.68
CA SER A 409 14.37 2.99 -16.66
C SER A 409 14.37 1.53 -16.23
N GLY A 410 13.33 1.13 -15.53
CA GLY A 410 13.15 -0.23 -15.02
C GLY A 410 12.81 -0.24 -13.52
N GLY A 411 12.54 -1.42 -12.99
CA GLY A 411 11.99 -1.56 -11.65
C GLY A 411 10.59 -0.92 -11.54
N TRP A 412 10.19 -0.61 -10.33
CA TRP A 412 8.86 -0.08 -10.04
C TRP A 412 8.97 1.30 -9.38
N HIS A 413 7.98 2.14 -9.63
CA HIS A 413 7.83 3.39 -8.91
C HIS A 413 7.47 3.11 -7.43
N ASP A 414 8.01 3.90 -6.52
CA ASP A 414 7.60 3.92 -5.12
C ASP A 414 6.50 4.99 -4.98
N ALA A 415 5.25 4.57 -4.84
CA ALA A 415 4.09 5.44 -4.98
C ALA A 415 4.13 6.22 -6.32
N ALA A 416 4.43 7.51 -6.29
CA ALA A 416 4.70 8.33 -7.48
C ALA A 416 6.17 8.69 -7.64
N ASP A 417 7.04 8.19 -6.78
CA ASP A 417 8.47 8.50 -6.77
C ASP A 417 9.22 7.70 -7.82
N PHE A 418 10.30 8.26 -8.31
CA PHE A 418 11.17 7.63 -9.30
C PHE A 418 12.43 7.06 -8.70
N ASP A 419 12.54 7.11 -7.41
CA ASP A 419 13.68 6.55 -6.71
C ASP A 419 13.68 5.01 -6.74
N ARG A 420 14.88 4.47 -6.73
CA ARG A 420 15.15 3.04 -6.58
C ARG A 420 16.10 2.87 -5.43
N ARG A 421 15.67 2.10 -4.44
CA ARG A 421 16.42 1.89 -3.20
C ARG A 421 16.67 0.42 -2.98
N ILE A 422 17.64 0.11 -2.16
CA ILE A 422 17.97 -1.28 -1.83
C ILE A 422 16.81 -2.04 -1.18
N TYR A 423 15.90 -1.36 -0.49
CA TYR A 423 14.72 -2.03 0.08
C TYR A 423 13.72 -2.51 -1.00
N HIS A 424 13.79 -2.00 -2.22
CA HIS A 424 13.01 -2.52 -3.34
C HIS A 424 13.37 -3.95 -3.71
N TYR A 425 14.55 -4.44 -3.30
CA TYR A 425 14.85 -5.88 -3.38
C TYR A 425 13.85 -6.73 -2.59
N GLY A 426 13.16 -6.16 -1.59
CA GLY A 426 12.10 -6.84 -0.87
C GLY A 426 11.01 -7.40 -1.75
N VAL A 427 10.60 -6.66 -2.78
CA VAL A 427 9.64 -7.13 -3.79
C VAL A 427 10.22 -8.30 -4.59
N ILE A 428 11.46 -8.19 -5.04
CA ILE A 428 12.15 -9.25 -5.80
C ILE A 428 12.25 -10.53 -4.95
N TRP A 429 12.65 -10.40 -3.70
CA TRP A 429 12.76 -11.56 -2.79
C TRP A 429 11.42 -12.24 -2.53
N ASP A 430 10.33 -11.47 -2.42
CA ASP A 430 8.99 -12.02 -2.22
C ASP A 430 8.53 -12.81 -3.46
N LEU A 431 8.74 -12.28 -4.65
CA LEU A 431 8.39 -12.96 -5.91
C LEU A 431 9.20 -14.24 -6.09
N LEU A 432 10.52 -14.19 -5.88
CA LEU A 432 11.39 -15.36 -5.99
C LEU A 432 11.08 -16.42 -4.94
N ALA A 433 10.82 -16.00 -3.70
CA ALA A 433 10.44 -16.92 -2.62
C ALA A 433 9.12 -17.63 -2.90
N ALA A 434 8.12 -16.91 -3.40
CA ALA A 434 6.84 -17.50 -3.80
C ALA A 434 7.03 -18.51 -4.94
N ALA A 435 7.77 -18.14 -5.98
CA ALA A 435 8.05 -19.00 -7.14
C ALA A 435 8.81 -20.28 -6.74
N GLU A 436 9.77 -20.19 -5.83
CA GLU A 436 10.55 -21.34 -5.38
C GLU A 436 9.77 -22.26 -4.45
N ALA A 437 9.02 -21.68 -3.49
CA ALA A 437 8.30 -22.47 -2.48
C ALA A 437 7.05 -23.15 -3.04
N PHE A 438 6.40 -22.54 -4.04
CA PHE A 438 5.11 -22.97 -4.56
C PHE A 438 5.06 -22.93 -6.10
N PRO A 439 6.00 -23.57 -6.79
CA PRO A 439 6.14 -23.44 -8.26
C PRO A 439 4.89 -23.89 -9.04
N ALA A 440 4.10 -24.80 -8.48
CA ALA A 440 2.87 -25.28 -9.11
C ALA A 440 1.76 -24.21 -9.18
N ASN A 441 1.88 -23.11 -8.44
CA ASN A 441 0.89 -22.03 -8.43
C ASN A 441 1.15 -20.97 -9.51
N PHE A 442 2.31 -21.02 -10.17
CA PHE A 442 2.73 -19.99 -11.11
C PHE A 442 3.04 -20.56 -12.47
N ASN A 443 2.52 -19.92 -13.51
CA ASN A 443 2.72 -20.35 -14.88
C ASN A 443 2.86 -19.15 -15.83
N ASP A 444 3.27 -19.43 -17.05
CA ASP A 444 3.32 -18.48 -18.14
C ASP A 444 1.90 -18.10 -18.59
N GLY A 445 1.68 -16.83 -18.84
CA GLY A 445 0.38 -16.25 -19.24
C GLY A 445 -0.57 -15.96 -18.08
N GLN A 446 -0.17 -16.18 -16.82
CA GLN A 446 -1.03 -15.98 -15.65
C GLN A 446 -1.34 -14.50 -15.38
N LEU A 447 -0.40 -13.60 -15.62
CA LEU A 447 -0.52 -12.19 -15.27
C LEU A 447 -0.91 -11.29 -16.46
N ASN A 448 -0.93 -11.82 -17.67
CA ASN A 448 -1.18 -11.04 -18.90
C ASN A 448 -0.28 -9.79 -18.96
N ILE A 449 1.02 -9.98 -18.84
CA ILE A 449 2.07 -8.97 -19.01
C ILE A 449 2.72 -9.10 -20.39
N PRO A 450 3.52 -8.12 -20.87
CA PRO A 450 4.14 -8.21 -22.19
C PRO A 450 5.01 -9.45 -22.43
N GLU A 451 5.58 -10.01 -21.39
CA GLU A 451 6.41 -11.21 -21.40
C GLU A 451 5.60 -12.51 -21.47
N SER A 452 4.29 -12.48 -21.14
CA SER A 452 3.42 -13.67 -21.16
C SER A 452 3.45 -14.39 -22.50
N GLY A 453 3.61 -15.70 -22.46
CA GLY A 453 3.73 -16.55 -23.67
C GLY A 453 5.18 -16.87 -24.07
N ASN A 454 6.17 -16.54 -23.24
CA ASN A 454 7.58 -16.78 -23.53
C ASN A 454 8.11 -18.13 -22.97
N GLY A 455 7.27 -18.91 -22.30
CA GLY A 455 7.60 -20.20 -21.68
C GLY A 455 8.18 -20.06 -20.26
N ILE A 456 8.23 -18.85 -19.69
CA ILE A 456 8.69 -18.57 -18.33
C ILE A 456 7.47 -18.20 -17.49
N PRO A 457 7.32 -18.70 -16.23
CA PRO A 457 6.27 -18.21 -15.35
C PRO A 457 6.32 -16.69 -15.18
N ASP A 458 5.19 -16.00 -15.40
CA ASP A 458 5.12 -14.54 -15.38
C ASP A 458 5.67 -13.90 -14.08
N ILE A 459 5.56 -14.60 -12.95
CA ILE A 459 6.13 -14.14 -11.68
C ILE A 459 7.66 -14.01 -11.73
N LEU A 460 8.35 -14.88 -12.49
CA LEU A 460 9.79 -14.81 -12.69
C LEU A 460 10.15 -13.69 -13.67
N ASP A 461 9.33 -13.41 -14.67
CA ASP A 461 9.53 -12.26 -15.54
C ASP A 461 9.32 -10.94 -14.79
N GLU A 462 8.34 -10.88 -13.89
CA GLU A 462 8.16 -9.71 -13.00
C GLU A 462 9.34 -9.54 -12.05
N ALA A 463 9.87 -10.62 -11.48
CA ALA A 463 11.09 -10.57 -10.66
C ALA A 463 12.30 -10.11 -11.50
N ALA A 464 12.43 -10.58 -12.73
CA ALA A 464 13.50 -10.17 -13.65
C ALA A 464 13.42 -8.66 -13.96
N TRP A 465 12.20 -8.12 -14.15
CA TRP A 465 12.01 -6.67 -14.30
C TRP A 465 12.62 -5.87 -13.16
N GLY A 466 12.44 -6.35 -11.92
CA GLY A 466 13.03 -5.75 -10.73
C GLY A 466 14.55 -5.90 -10.65
N VAL A 467 15.12 -7.02 -11.10
CA VAL A 467 16.58 -7.24 -11.09
C VAL A 467 17.27 -6.45 -12.20
N ASP A 468 16.64 -6.31 -13.35
CA ASP A 468 17.25 -5.72 -14.53
C ASP A 468 17.56 -4.23 -14.39
N VAL A 469 16.81 -3.48 -13.58
CA VAL A 469 17.15 -2.07 -13.32
C VAL A 469 18.49 -1.95 -12.62
N TRP A 470 18.79 -2.84 -11.70
CA TRP A 470 20.09 -2.87 -10.99
C TRP A 470 21.20 -3.37 -11.90
N LYS A 471 20.92 -4.38 -12.73
CA LYS A 471 21.86 -4.89 -13.74
C LYS A 471 22.33 -3.79 -14.70
N LYS A 472 21.44 -2.86 -15.08
CA LYS A 472 21.81 -1.68 -15.89
C LYS A 472 22.83 -0.77 -15.23
N THR A 473 22.91 -0.78 -13.89
CA THR A 473 23.93 -0.02 -13.15
C THR A 473 25.23 -0.78 -12.98
N GLN A 474 25.32 -2.04 -13.42
CA GLN A 474 26.52 -2.84 -13.26
C GLN A 474 27.65 -2.33 -14.17
N ARG A 475 28.75 -1.97 -13.57
CA ARG A 475 29.98 -1.53 -14.28
C ARG A 475 30.74 -2.74 -14.84
N SER A 476 31.71 -2.45 -15.71
CA SER A 476 32.56 -3.48 -16.31
C SER A 476 33.40 -4.27 -15.30
N ASP A 477 33.76 -3.64 -14.16
CA ASP A 477 34.44 -4.27 -13.04
C ASP A 477 33.53 -5.15 -12.16
N GLY A 478 32.22 -5.08 -12.37
CA GLY A 478 31.23 -5.87 -11.65
C GLY A 478 30.41 -5.10 -10.63
N ALA A 479 30.83 -3.91 -10.24
CA ALA A 479 30.20 -3.08 -9.21
C ALA A 479 28.76 -2.69 -9.56
N VAL A 480 27.84 -2.67 -8.58
CA VAL A 480 26.42 -2.32 -8.75
C VAL A 480 26.02 -1.23 -7.77
N SER A 481 25.24 -0.26 -8.24
CA SER A 481 24.73 0.84 -7.43
C SER A 481 23.68 0.36 -6.41
N SER A 482 23.58 1.05 -5.28
CA SER A 482 22.58 0.77 -4.22
C SER A 482 21.35 1.65 -4.30
N TRP A 483 21.35 2.70 -5.12
CA TRP A 483 20.19 3.54 -5.35
C TRP A 483 20.27 4.29 -6.68
N ILE A 484 19.09 4.67 -7.19
CA ILE A 484 18.89 5.54 -8.33
C ILE A 484 17.90 6.61 -7.90
N GLU A 485 18.14 7.87 -8.25
CA GLU A 485 17.32 9.00 -7.82
C GLU A 485 17.26 10.07 -8.90
N GLN A 486 16.25 10.92 -8.83
CA GLN A 486 16.17 12.16 -9.59
C GLN A 486 16.78 13.33 -8.82
N GLU A 487 17.06 14.43 -9.50
CA GLU A 487 17.62 15.65 -8.90
C GLU A 487 16.71 16.31 -7.86
N SER A 488 15.40 16.01 -7.89
CA SER A 488 14.44 16.46 -6.89
C SER A 488 13.37 15.40 -6.63
N HIS A 489 12.85 15.38 -5.41
CA HIS A 489 11.75 14.51 -5.05
C HIS A 489 10.45 14.99 -5.71
N PRO A 490 9.62 14.10 -6.28
CA PRO A 490 8.41 14.48 -6.99
C PRO A 490 7.33 15.15 -6.13
N GLY A 491 7.40 15.07 -4.82
CA GLY A 491 6.44 15.68 -3.89
C GLY A 491 6.66 17.16 -3.58
N SER A 492 7.61 17.86 -4.24
CA SER A 492 7.94 19.23 -3.86
C SER A 492 7.06 20.32 -4.49
N SER A 493 6.27 20.00 -5.51
CA SER A 493 5.23 20.88 -6.07
C SER A 493 4.26 20.10 -6.94
N ALA A 494 2.99 20.53 -7.05
CA ALA A 494 2.00 19.92 -7.94
C ALA A 494 2.47 19.89 -9.40
N ASN A 495 3.25 20.87 -9.80
CA ASN A 495 3.92 20.90 -11.10
C ASN A 495 5.01 19.83 -11.21
N SER A 496 5.67 19.44 -10.14
CA SER A 496 6.74 18.44 -10.19
C SER A 496 6.20 17.02 -10.30
N LEU A 497 5.07 16.69 -9.73
CA LEU A 497 4.45 15.37 -9.89
C LEU A 497 4.00 15.12 -11.33
N ALA A 498 3.27 16.06 -11.92
CA ALA A 498 2.89 15.99 -13.33
C ALA A 498 4.12 15.94 -14.24
N LYS A 499 5.12 16.74 -13.93
CA LYS A 499 6.37 16.81 -14.69
C LYS A 499 7.21 15.57 -14.53
N SER A 500 7.38 15.06 -13.32
CA SER A 500 8.21 13.88 -13.10
C SER A 500 7.63 12.62 -13.72
N PHE A 501 6.33 12.55 -13.93
CA PHE A 501 5.70 11.44 -14.61
C PHE A 501 5.93 11.43 -16.12
N LEU A 502 5.79 12.59 -16.76
CA LEU A 502 5.86 12.74 -18.22
C LEU A 502 7.22 13.19 -18.70
N GLU A 503 7.93 13.91 -17.86
CA GLU A 503 9.18 14.55 -18.29
C GLU A 503 10.36 13.65 -18.02
N ASN A 504 10.89 13.09 -19.08
CA ASN A 504 12.27 12.63 -19.16
C ASN A 504 13.30 13.78 -18.99
N GLN A 505 12.91 14.91 -18.40
CA GLN A 505 13.74 16.11 -18.33
C GLN A 505 14.49 16.25 -17.02
N MET A 506 14.06 15.54 -15.97
CA MET A 506 14.80 15.53 -14.70
C MET A 506 16.02 14.61 -14.80
N GLN A 507 17.15 15.15 -14.43
CA GLN A 507 18.39 14.38 -14.41
C GLN A 507 18.28 13.19 -13.44
N MET A 508 18.59 12.01 -13.94
CA MET A 508 18.66 10.78 -13.14
C MET A 508 20.11 10.53 -12.71
N PHE A 509 20.26 10.04 -11.48
CA PHE A 509 21.54 9.72 -10.88
C PHE A 509 21.53 8.33 -10.29
N ALA A 510 22.55 7.54 -10.61
CA ALA A 510 22.83 6.31 -9.88
C ALA A 510 23.94 6.56 -8.87
N ALA A 511 23.79 6.02 -7.68
CA ALA A 511 24.85 6.04 -6.69
C ALA A 511 26.12 5.43 -7.26
N THR A 512 27.27 5.92 -6.86
CA THR A 512 28.50 5.16 -7.03
C THR A 512 28.31 3.78 -6.42
N PRO A 513 28.69 2.72 -7.13
CA PRO A 513 28.58 1.37 -6.60
C PRO A 513 29.18 1.23 -5.20
N ASP A 514 28.50 0.49 -4.37
CA ASP A 514 28.98 0.14 -3.04
C ASP A 514 28.88 -1.38 -2.78
N ARG A 515 29.56 -1.85 -1.74
CA ARG A 515 29.60 -3.27 -1.41
C ARG A 515 28.22 -3.83 -1.08
N THR A 516 27.38 -3.08 -0.36
CA THR A 516 26.04 -3.52 0.05
C THR A 516 25.11 -3.70 -1.15
N GLY A 517 25.08 -2.73 -2.07
CA GLY A 517 24.31 -2.82 -3.31
C GLY A 517 24.75 -3.96 -4.20
N SER A 518 26.07 -4.15 -4.32
CA SER A 518 26.66 -5.22 -5.13
C SER A 518 26.36 -6.62 -4.54
N PHE A 519 26.40 -6.79 -3.22
CA PHE A 519 26.01 -8.06 -2.57
C PHE A 519 24.50 -8.32 -2.71
N ALA A 520 23.64 -7.30 -2.49
CA ALA A 520 22.19 -7.46 -2.65
C ALA A 520 21.81 -7.85 -4.08
N TYR A 521 22.46 -7.22 -5.07
CA TYR A 521 22.31 -7.60 -6.46
C TYR A 521 22.77 -9.03 -6.73
N ALA A 522 23.96 -9.39 -6.23
CA ALA A 522 24.51 -10.74 -6.42
C ALA A 522 23.58 -11.82 -5.85
N GLN A 523 22.96 -11.57 -4.68
CA GLN A 523 21.97 -12.45 -4.11
C GLN A 523 20.74 -12.60 -5.01
N ALA A 524 20.10 -11.49 -5.40
CA ALA A 524 18.89 -11.52 -6.19
C ALA A 524 19.12 -12.11 -7.59
N ALA A 525 20.19 -11.72 -8.26
CA ALA A 525 20.52 -12.19 -9.60
C ALA A 525 20.91 -13.67 -9.66
N SER A 526 21.69 -14.17 -8.68
CA SER A 526 22.02 -15.61 -8.61
C SER A 526 20.80 -16.47 -8.28
N TRP A 527 19.92 -15.98 -7.43
CA TRP A 527 18.66 -16.66 -7.11
C TRP A 527 17.74 -16.72 -8.33
N LEU A 528 17.48 -15.58 -8.98
CA LEU A 528 16.72 -15.53 -10.23
C LEU A 528 17.32 -16.42 -11.31
N GLY A 529 18.65 -16.33 -11.52
CA GLY A 529 19.36 -17.14 -12.50
C GLY A 529 19.14 -18.65 -12.28
N ARG A 530 19.21 -19.10 -11.03
CA ARG A 530 18.95 -20.50 -10.68
C ARG A 530 17.51 -20.91 -10.99
N LEU A 531 16.52 -20.09 -10.67
CA LEU A 531 15.11 -20.38 -10.94
C LEU A 531 14.78 -20.33 -12.43
N LEU A 532 15.50 -19.54 -13.22
CA LEU A 532 15.34 -19.46 -14.69
C LEU A 532 15.98 -20.64 -15.44
N ALA A 533 16.87 -21.40 -14.82
CA ALA A 533 17.63 -22.45 -15.50
C ALA A 533 16.75 -23.48 -16.26
N PRO A 534 15.60 -23.93 -15.75
CA PRO A 534 14.70 -24.85 -16.46
C PRO A 534 14.00 -24.23 -17.67
N TYR A 535 13.84 -22.90 -17.70
CA TYR A 535 13.06 -22.18 -18.70
C TYR A 535 13.92 -21.49 -19.74
N SER A 536 15.01 -20.86 -19.34
CA SER A 536 15.93 -20.11 -20.20
C SER A 536 17.38 -20.26 -19.70
N PRO A 537 18.10 -21.31 -20.13
CA PRO A 537 19.48 -21.55 -19.71
C PRO A 537 20.42 -20.38 -20.03
N GLU A 538 20.16 -19.64 -21.11
CA GLU A 538 20.99 -18.50 -21.52
C GLU A 538 20.82 -17.33 -20.54
N ARG A 539 19.58 -16.93 -20.23
CA ARG A 539 19.31 -15.90 -19.23
C ARG A 539 19.83 -16.30 -17.84
N SER A 540 19.62 -17.58 -17.49
CA SER A 540 20.15 -18.14 -16.24
C SER A 540 21.66 -17.91 -16.12
N LYS A 541 22.43 -18.32 -17.15
CA LYS A 541 23.88 -18.14 -17.18
C LYS A 541 24.26 -16.66 -17.08
N GLU A 542 23.58 -15.80 -17.81
CA GLU A 542 23.87 -14.37 -17.80
C GLU A 542 23.69 -13.75 -16.41
N TYR A 543 22.59 -14.06 -15.70
CA TYR A 543 22.36 -13.55 -14.33
C TYR A 543 23.39 -14.11 -13.34
N ILE A 544 23.72 -15.39 -13.42
CA ILE A 544 24.69 -16.02 -12.52
C ILE A 544 26.08 -15.42 -12.72
N GLU A 545 26.54 -15.25 -13.96
CA GLU A 545 27.84 -14.63 -14.24
C GLU A 545 27.89 -13.16 -13.83
N SER A 546 26.81 -12.43 -14.02
CA SER A 546 26.66 -11.06 -13.55
C SER A 546 26.73 -10.99 -12.01
N ALA A 547 26.03 -11.90 -11.32
CA ALA A 547 26.06 -12.03 -9.87
C ALA A 547 27.48 -12.35 -9.33
N ARG A 548 28.20 -13.24 -10.01
CA ARG A 548 29.59 -13.58 -9.65
C ARG A 548 30.52 -12.37 -9.71
N ARG A 549 30.39 -11.56 -10.77
CA ARG A 549 31.21 -10.34 -10.89
C ARG A 549 30.89 -9.34 -9.78
N ALA A 550 29.59 -9.14 -9.49
CA ALA A 550 29.16 -8.24 -8.43
C ALA A 550 29.64 -8.70 -7.05
N TYR A 551 29.54 -10.00 -6.78
CA TYR A 551 30.02 -10.60 -5.54
C TYR A 551 31.54 -10.45 -5.38
N ALA A 552 32.31 -10.75 -6.43
CA ALA A 552 33.77 -10.65 -6.41
C ALA A 552 34.24 -9.21 -6.14
N TRP A 553 33.60 -8.22 -6.79
CA TRP A 553 33.87 -6.82 -6.55
C TRP A 553 33.55 -6.42 -5.09
N ALA A 554 32.37 -6.82 -4.61
CA ALA A 554 31.93 -6.46 -3.25
C ALA A 554 32.75 -7.12 -2.14
N LYS A 555 33.34 -8.28 -2.41
CA LYS A 555 34.20 -9.00 -1.46
C LYS A 555 35.57 -8.34 -1.28
N ASP A 556 36.03 -7.57 -2.26
CA ASP A 556 37.31 -6.88 -2.20
C ASP A 556 37.29 -5.76 -1.16
N GLU A 557 38.16 -5.86 -0.16
CA GLU A 557 38.28 -4.89 0.94
C GLU A 557 38.80 -3.52 0.47
N ASP A 558 39.48 -3.46 -0.68
CA ASP A 558 39.93 -2.19 -1.26
C ASP A 558 38.74 -1.30 -1.69
N HIS A 559 37.53 -1.86 -1.82
CA HIS A 559 36.30 -1.11 -2.08
C HIS A 559 35.62 -0.59 -0.81
N ALA A 560 36.21 -0.82 0.36
CA ALA A 560 35.72 -0.27 1.63
C ALA A 560 35.84 1.27 1.64
N MET A 561 34.86 1.92 2.28
CA MET A 561 34.77 3.39 2.27
C MET A 561 35.44 4.05 3.45
N LYS A 562 35.79 3.30 4.50
CA LYS A 562 36.40 3.82 5.74
C LYS A 562 37.65 4.60 5.50
N GLY A 563 37.75 5.78 6.10
CA GLY A 563 38.92 6.64 6.03
C GLY A 563 39.05 7.43 4.74
N ARG A 564 38.20 7.22 3.75
CA ARG A 564 38.19 8.03 2.52
C ARG A 564 37.67 9.43 2.79
N GLU A 565 38.24 10.40 2.10
CA GLU A 565 37.89 11.82 2.17
C GLU A 565 37.34 12.28 0.83
N PHE A 566 36.24 13.03 0.86
CA PHE A 566 35.55 13.49 -0.33
C PHE A 566 35.26 14.99 -0.24
N PRO A 567 35.74 15.80 -1.23
CA PRO A 567 35.38 17.20 -1.30
C PRO A 567 33.92 17.37 -1.75
N ILE A 568 33.17 18.25 -1.09
CA ILE A 568 31.87 18.71 -1.59
C ILE A 568 32.11 19.86 -2.57
N VAL A 569 31.96 19.58 -3.85
CA VAL A 569 32.23 20.53 -4.92
C VAL A 569 30.97 21.43 -5.15
N ASN A 570 29.82 20.85 -5.05
CA ASN A 570 28.55 21.54 -5.26
C ASN A 570 27.53 21.09 -4.21
N ALA A 571 26.94 22.02 -3.49
CA ALA A 571 25.98 21.77 -2.43
C ALA A 571 24.67 22.54 -2.73
N MET A 572 23.90 22.08 -3.70
CA MET A 572 22.70 22.79 -4.18
C MET A 572 21.68 23.11 -3.09
N ARG A 573 21.51 22.22 -2.10
CA ARG A 573 20.54 22.41 -1.02
C ARG A 573 21.14 22.84 0.32
N ASP A 574 22.44 22.71 0.49
CA ASP A 574 23.13 23.22 1.67
C ASP A 574 24.43 23.94 1.27
N PRO A 575 24.34 25.22 0.87
CA PRO A 575 25.47 26.02 0.43
C PRO A 575 26.62 26.09 1.44
N LYS A 576 26.35 25.86 2.74
CA LYS A 576 27.37 25.88 3.80
C LYS A 576 28.36 24.73 3.68
N LEU A 577 27.97 23.66 3.02
CA LEU A 577 28.83 22.48 2.82
C LEU A 577 29.78 22.64 1.63
N LYS A 578 29.53 23.61 0.72
CA LYS A 578 30.37 23.83 -0.45
C LYS A 578 31.82 24.12 -0.04
N GLY A 579 32.73 23.37 -0.62
CA GLY A 579 34.18 23.50 -0.32
C GLY A 579 34.64 22.83 0.98
N THR A 580 33.72 22.10 1.65
CA THR A 580 34.14 21.27 2.80
C THR A 580 34.61 19.90 2.31
N THR A 581 35.42 19.24 3.13
CA THR A 581 35.84 17.83 2.92
C THR A 581 35.08 16.97 3.93
N ILE A 582 34.51 15.90 3.47
CA ILE A 582 33.78 14.95 4.31
C ILE A 582 34.60 13.68 4.40
N ARG A 583 34.66 13.12 5.60
CA ARG A 583 35.37 11.88 5.87
C ARG A 583 34.39 10.81 6.32
N PHE A 584 34.55 9.61 5.83
CA PHE A 584 33.91 8.41 6.32
C PHE A 584 34.66 7.90 7.55
N ASP A 585 34.09 8.01 8.74
CA ASP A 585 34.70 7.56 9.97
C ASP A 585 34.63 6.04 10.15
N GLU A 586 33.55 5.45 9.63
CA GLU A 586 33.29 4.02 9.76
C GLU A 586 32.93 3.48 8.40
N ASP A 587 33.48 2.34 8.02
CA ASP A 587 32.75 1.51 7.08
C ASP A 587 31.38 1.32 7.68
N PRO A 588 30.32 1.30 6.85
CA PRO A 588 29.12 0.63 7.30
C PRO A 588 29.58 -0.74 7.74
N LYS A 589 29.75 -0.92 9.06
CA LYS A 589 30.24 -2.18 9.59
C LYS A 589 29.32 -3.23 9.04
N LEU A 590 29.87 -4.15 8.28
CA LEU A 590 29.24 -5.42 7.99
C LEU A 590 29.13 -6.18 9.32
N THR A 591 28.45 -5.59 10.31
CA THR A 591 28.13 -6.27 11.57
C THR A 591 26.98 -7.21 11.33
N GLU A 592 26.80 -8.19 12.19
CA GLU A 592 25.66 -9.14 12.12
C GLU A 592 24.29 -8.46 11.99
N GLN A 593 24.18 -7.18 12.30
CA GLN A 593 22.98 -6.35 12.16
C GLN A 593 23.00 -5.47 10.91
N ASP A 594 24.06 -5.49 10.12
CA ASP A 594 24.20 -4.63 8.94
C ASP A 594 23.58 -5.31 7.72
N PRO A 595 22.71 -4.63 6.96
CA PRO A 595 22.16 -5.18 5.71
C PRO A 595 23.22 -5.68 4.72
N GLY A 596 24.38 -5.07 4.70
CA GLY A 596 25.48 -5.49 3.83
C GLY A 596 26.11 -6.83 4.23
N TYR A 597 26.26 -7.08 5.53
CA TYR A 597 26.75 -8.36 6.03
C TYR A 597 25.77 -9.49 5.73
N VAL A 598 24.48 -9.25 5.99
CA VAL A 598 23.43 -10.21 5.65
C VAL A 598 23.41 -10.47 4.15
N ALA A 599 23.47 -9.40 3.33
CA ALA A 599 23.48 -9.53 1.88
C ALA A 599 24.68 -10.33 1.38
N ALA A 600 25.86 -10.14 1.96
CA ALA A 600 27.06 -10.90 1.62
C ALA A 600 26.91 -12.41 1.88
N ALA A 601 26.46 -12.77 3.10
CA ALA A 601 26.27 -14.18 3.47
C ALA A 601 25.20 -14.84 2.59
N PHE A 602 24.06 -14.17 2.38
CA PHE A 602 22.98 -14.72 1.57
C PHE A 602 23.33 -14.77 0.07
N ALA A 603 24.14 -13.83 -0.43
CA ALA A 603 24.67 -13.90 -1.80
C ALA A 603 25.62 -15.10 -1.98
N ALA A 604 26.49 -15.36 -1.00
CA ALA A 604 27.37 -16.53 -1.00
C ALA A 604 26.54 -17.83 -1.06
N ALA A 605 25.54 -17.99 -0.20
CA ALA A 605 24.68 -19.17 -0.21
C ALA A 605 23.96 -19.35 -1.58
N ASN A 606 23.36 -18.28 -2.13
CA ASN A 606 22.66 -18.35 -3.41
C ASN A 606 23.60 -18.66 -4.58
N LEU A 607 24.82 -18.09 -4.59
CA LEU A 607 25.84 -18.42 -5.58
C LEU A 607 26.29 -19.87 -5.47
N TYR A 608 26.45 -20.39 -4.24
CA TYR A 608 26.73 -21.80 -4.03
C TYR A 608 25.61 -22.69 -4.59
N PHE A 609 24.36 -22.38 -4.35
CA PHE A 609 23.25 -23.15 -4.93
C PHE A 609 23.22 -23.11 -6.46
N ALA A 610 23.53 -21.96 -7.03
CA ALA A 610 23.51 -21.76 -8.49
C ALA A 610 24.72 -22.38 -9.20
N THR A 611 25.91 -22.43 -8.57
CA THR A 611 27.16 -22.81 -9.23
C THR A 611 27.77 -24.11 -8.72
N LYS A 612 27.42 -24.52 -7.49
CA LYS A 612 28.09 -25.60 -6.74
C LYS A 612 29.58 -25.38 -6.48
N ASP A 613 30.05 -24.14 -6.60
CA ASP A 613 31.42 -23.77 -6.28
C ASP A 613 31.60 -23.67 -4.77
N GLY A 614 32.46 -24.55 -4.22
CA GLY A 614 32.69 -24.65 -2.78
C GLY A 614 33.32 -23.41 -2.13
N SER A 615 33.89 -22.48 -2.92
CA SER A 615 34.41 -21.23 -2.38
C SER A 615 33.30 -20.35 -1.78
N TYR A 616 32.11 -20.36 -2.36
CA TYR A 616 30.96 -19.65 -1.82
C TYR A 616 30.40 -20.30 -0.55
N LEU A 617 30.48 -21.64 -0.44
CA LEU A 617 30.14 -22.31 0.80
C LEU A 617 31.11 -21.94 1.94
N GLN A 618 32.40 -21.87 1.64
CA GLN A 618 33.41 -21.40 2.61
C GLN A 618 33.13 -19.96 3.07
N ASP A 619 32.70 -19.09 2.15
CA ASP A 619 32.32 -17.72 2.50
C ASP A 619 31.07 -17.66 3.39
N TRP A 620 30.06 -18.52 3.13
CA TRP A 620 28.90 -18.70 4.02
C TRP A 620 29.32 -19.12 5.43
N GLU A 621 30.13 -20.18 5.52
CA GLU A 621 30.62 -20.71 6.81
C GLU A 621 31.46 -19.68 7.57
N ALA A 622 32.34 -18.95 6.86
CA ALA A 622 33.19 -17.90 7.44
C ALA A 622 32.36 -16.71 7.96
N SER A 623 31.20 -16.42 7.36
CA SER A 623 30.30 -15.39 7.84
C SER A 623 29.74 -15.69 9.24
N GLY A 624 29.59 -16.96 9.60
CA GLY A 624 28.93 -17.38 10.84
C GLY A 624 27.43 -17.12 10.92
N MET A 625 26.82 -16.59 9.84
CA MET A 625 25.41 -16.18 9.80
C MET A 625 24.47 -17.32 10.16
N GLY A 626 24.71 -18.52 9.65
CA GLY A 626 23.87 -19.65 9.93
C GLY A 626 23.82 -20.02 11.42
N LYS A 627 24.97 -19.90 12.12
CA LYS A 627 25.09 -20.23 13.55
C LYS A 627 24.49 -19.18 14.47
N THR A 628 24.53 -17.91 14.06
CA THR A 628 24.08 -16.76 14.86
C THR A 628 22.70 -16.27 14.44
N TYR A 629 22.08 -16.88 13.42
CA TYR A 629 20.83 -16.40 12.87
C TYR A 629 19.73 -16.30 13.92
N SER A 630 19.16 -15.12 14.03
CA SER A 630 17.96 -14.85 14.81
C SER A 630 17.03 -13.97 13.99
N HIS A 631 15.86 -14.47 13.65
CA HIS A 631 14.88 -13.71 12.85
C HIS A 631 14.51 -12.39 13.51
N ILE A 632 14.33 -12.38 14.82
CA ILE A 632 13.94 -11.17 15.58
C ILE A 632 15.11 -10.19 15.67
N ALA A 633 16.31 -10.68 15.98
CA ALA A 633 17.47 -9.80 16.22
C ALA A 633 18.03 -9.17 14.95
N HIS A 634 17.99 -9.88 13.82
CA HIS A 634 18.57 -9.41 12.57
C HIS A 634 17.58 -8.59 11.71
N GLY A 635 16.27 -8.66 11.97
CA GLY A 635 15.25 -7.94 11.18
C GLY A 635 15.25 -8.29 9.69
N ILE A 636 15.78 -9.47 9.33
CA ILE A 636 15.93 -9.93 7.96
C ILE A 636 14.55 -10.30 7.39
N SER A 637 14.29 -9.95 6.13
CA SER A 637 13.10 -10.43 5.43
C SER A 637 13.05 -11.97 5.42
N PRO A 638 12.00 -12.60 5.95
CA PRO A 638 11.89 -14.06 5.95
C PRO A 638 12.00 -14.67 4.55
N SER A 639 11.55 -13.95 3.52
CA SER A 639 11.62 -14.39 2.13
C SER A 639 13.04 -14.69 1.67
N MET A 640 14.02 -13.94 2.16
CA MET A 640 15.44 -14.20 1.87
C MET A 640 15.92 -15.56 2.37
N CYS A 641 15.32 -16.07 3.43
CA CYS A 641 15.68 -17.39 4.01
C CYS A 641 15.13 -18.57 3.18
N MET A 642 14.17 -18.34 2.29
CA MET A 642 13.52 -19.41 1.54
C MET A 642 14.49 -20.32 0.80
N PRO A 643 15.42 -19.80 -0.03
CA PRO A 643 16.36 -20.67 -0.73
C PRO A 643 17.29 -21.45 0.21
N LEU A 644 17.65 -20.87 1.36
CA LEU A 644 18.56 -21.50 2.33
C LEU A 644 17.89 -22.68 3.07
N LEU A 645 16.57 -22.63 3.20
CA LEU A 645 15.78 -23.66 3.88
C LEU A 645 15.25 -24.74 2.93
N LEU A 646 15.16 -24.45 1.64
CA LEU A 646 14.62 -25.40 0.65
C LEU A 646 15.69 -26.11 -0.18
N ASN A 647 16.93 -25.62 -0.20
CA ASN A 647 18.01 -26.24 -0.97
C ASN A 647 19.02 -26.94 -0.07
N GLU A 648 19.58 -28.02 -0.58
CA GLU A 648 20.59 -28.80 0.11
C GLU A 648 22.01 -28.22 -0.11
N GLY A 649 22.88 -28.47 0.86
CA GLY A 649 24.33 -28.21 0.74
C GLY A 649 24.90 -27.20 1.71
N LEU A 650 24.06 -26.48 2.50
CA LEU A 650 24.55 -25.75 3.67
C LEU A 650 24.74 -26.70 4.86
N PRO A 651 25.57 -26.32 5.87
CA PRO A 651 25.69 -27.10 7.09
C PRO A 651 24.34 -27.35 7.73
N PRO A 652 24.00 -28.63 8.07
CA PRO A 652 22.70 -28.97 8.64
C PRO A 652 22.37 -28.20 9.93
N GLU A 653 23.35 -27.95 10.78
CA GLU A 653 23.19 -27.17 12.01
C GLU A 653 22.81 -25.72 11.76
N ASP A 654 23.31 -25.10 10.69
CA ASP A 654 22.96 -23.75 10.30
C ASP A 654 21.49 -23.69 9.83
N VAL A 655 21.11 -24.62 8.97
CA VAL A 655 19.72 -24.74 8.47
C VAL A 655 18.73 -24.98 9.62
N GLU A 656 19.08 -25.85 10.58
CA GLU A 656 18.21 -26.13 11.73
C GLU A 656 18.08 -24.91 12.66
N THR A 657 19.17 -24.16 12.88
CA THR A 657 19.16 -22.91 13.66
C THR A 657 18.20 -21.88 13.04
N MET A 658 18.34 -21.67 11.72
CA MET A 658 17.48 -20.74 10.97
C MET A 658 16.02 -21.19 11.01
N LYS A 659 15.76 -22.46 10.74
CA LYS A 659 14.43 -23.06 10.76
C LYS A 659 13.77 -22.90 12.12
N LYS A 660 14.46 -23.22 13.20
CA LYS A 660 13.96 -23.08 14.57
C LYS A 660 13.57 -21.64 14.87
N SER A 661 14.43 -20.69 14.57
CA SER A 661 14.16 -19.27 14.82
C SER A 661 12.94 -18.75 14.05
N LEU A 662 12.76 -19.16 12.79
CA LEU A 662 11.62 -18.77 11.97
C LEU A 662 10.31 -19.41 12.44
N ILE A 663 10.36 -20.70 12.83
CA ILE A 663 9.20 -21.42 13.36
C ILE A 663 8.74 -20.80 14.69
N GLU A 664 9.68 -20.49 15.61
CA GLU A 664 9.35 -19.81 16.86
C GLU A 664 8.67 -18.45 16.63
N ALA A 665 9.13 -17.68 15.66
CA ALA A 665 8.50 -16.42 15.27
C ALA A 665 7.11 -16.63 14.65
N ALA A 666 6.96 -17.64 13.79
CA ALA A 666 5.68 -17.99 13.19
C ALA A 666 4.66 -18.48 14.23
N ASP A 667 5.09 -19.28 15.18
CA ASP A 667 4.22 -19.77 16.26
C ASP A 667 3.72 -18.64 17.17
N LYS A 668 4.56 -17.65 17.45
CA LYS A 668 4.14 -16.42 18.15
C LYS A 668 3.08 -15.66 17.37
N LEU A 669 3.23 -15.55 16.04
CA LEU A 669 2.25 -14.91 15.17
C LEU A 669 0.91 -15.64 15.18
N VAL A 670 0.91 -16.96 15.04
CA VAL A 670 -0.30 -17.79 15.12
C VAL A 670 -0.99 -17.60 16.47
N GLY A 671 -0.22 -17.66 17.57
CA GLY A 671 -0.76 -17.50 18.93
C GLY A 671 -1.34 -16.12 19.18
N SER A 672 -0.73 -15.05 18.61
CA SER A 672 -1.22 -13.69 18.80
C SER A 672 -2.48 -13.39 17.99
N GLN A 673 -2.63 -13.98 16.80
CA GLN A 673 -3.71 -13.69 15.87
C GLN A 673 -5.11 -13.90 16.48
N ASP A 674 -5.30 -14.97 17.24
CA ASP A 674 -6.56 -15.25 17.93
C ASP A 674 -6.86 -14.28 19.08
N GLY A 675 -5.86 -13.57 19.58
CA GLY A 675 -6.01 -12.52 20.57
C GLY A 675 -6.79 -11.30 20.03
N TYR A 676 -6.68 -11.00 18.74
CA TYR A 676 -7.34 -9.85 18.12
C TYR A 676 -8.77 -10.16 17.68
N ALA A 677 -9.64 -9.17 17.82
CA ALA A 677 -11.07 -9.31 17.55
C ALA A 677 -11.37 -9.80 16.12
N TYR A 678 -10.66 -9.30 15.12
CA TYR A 678 -10.80 -9.66 13.71
C TYR A 678 -9.66 -10.54 13.18
N ARG A 679 -8.94 -11.27 14.04
CA ARG A 679 -7.79 -12.10 13.67
C ARG A 679 -6.72 -11.38 12.87
N MET A 680 -6.47 -10.13 13.22
CA MET A 680 -5.38 -9.38 12.62
C MET A 680 -4.04 -10.02 12.94
N LEU A 681 -3.12 -10.01 11.97
CA LEU A 681 -1.78 -10.55 12.14
C LEU A 681 -0.83 -9.49 12.72
N TRP A 682 -0.66 -9.47 14.05
CA TRP A 682 0.19 -8.52 14.75
C TRP A 682 0.89 -9.14 15.96
N LEU A 683 2.13 -8.70 16.27
CA LEU A 683 2.92 -9.29 17.36
C LEU A 683 3.11 -8.39 18.58
N ALA A 684 2.89 -7.10 18.45
CA ALA A 684 3.40 -6.16 19.44
C ALA A 684 2.30 -5.38 20.15
N PRO A 685 1.65 -5.98 21.18
CA PRO A 685 0.71 -5.25 22.03
C PRO A 685 1.37 -4.09 22.79
N ASP A 686 2.70 -4.09 22.93
CA ASP A 686 3.48 -3.12 23.68
C ASP A 686 4.11 -2.02 22.85
N GLU A 687 4.16 -2.16 21.51
CA GLU A 687 4.66 -1.11 20.64
C GLU A 687 3.64 0.03 20.59
N GLY A 688 4.05 1.22 21.03
CA GLY A 688 3.22 2.42 21.01
C GLY A 688 2.80 2.88 19.60
N TRP A 689 3.24 2.17 18.57
CA TRP A 689 2.96 2.38 17.16
C TRP A 689 2.18 1.23 16.57
N PHE A 690 0.96 1.55 16.13
CA PHE A 690 0.08 0.59 15.50
C PHE A 690 -0.31 1.09 14.10
N HIS A 691 0.15 0.39 13.07
CA HIS A 691 -0.26 0.60 11.69
C HIS A 691 -1.00 -0.63 11.18
N ALA A 692 -2.30 -0.74 11.48
CA ALA A 692 -3.12 -1.84 11.02
C ALA A 692 -3.20 -1.92 9.50
N MET A 693 -3.18 -0.77 8.85
CA MET A 693 -3.50 -0.60 7.43
C MET A 693 -2.45 0.25 6.68
N GLY A 694 -1.29 0.52 7.28
CA GLY A 694 -0.27 1.37 6.68
C GLY A 694 1.14 0.81 6.80
N TRP A 695 2.04 1.39 6.05
CA TRP A 695 3.50 1.22 6.03
C TRP A 695 4.06 -0.08 6.63
N GLY A 696 3.64 -1.20 6.06
CA GLY A 696 4.48 -2.38 6.03
C GLY A 696 4.41 -3.36 7.18
N ASN A 697 3.72 -3.11 8.28
CA ASN A 697 3.90 -3.98 9.44
C ASN A 697 3.04 -5.24 9.44
N VAL A 698 1.79 -5.19 9.04
CA VAL A 698 0.93 -6.38 9.03
C VAL A 698 1.27 -7.32 7.87
N TYR A 699 1.57 -6.77 6.69
CA TYR A 699 1.92 -7.55 5.49
C TYR A 699 3.25 -8.29 5.66
N SER A 700 4.26 -7.66 6.26
CA SER A 700 5.57 -8.28 6.45
C SER A 700 5.53 -9.52 7.34
N LYS A 701 4.59 -9.59 8.27
CA LYS A 701 4.44 -10.74 9.17
C LYS A 701 3.95 -12.01 8.45
N ALA A 702 3.14 -11.87 7.39
CA ALA A 702 2.68 -13.01 6.60
C ALA A 702 3.84 -13.77 5.91
N ARG A 703 4.94 -13.09 5.59
CA ARG A 703 6.16 -13.71 5.04
C ARG A 703 6.71 -14.80 5.97
N THR A 704 6.75 -14.55 7.27
CA THR A 704 7.21 -15.53 8.27
C THR A 704 6.34 -16.79 8.26
N LEU A 705 5.01 -16.61 8.16
CA LEU A 705 4.07 -17.74 8.07
C LEU A 705 4.24 -18.51 6.76
N ALA A 706 4.48 -17.81 5.64
CA ALA A 706 4.69 -18.42 4.33
C ALA A 706 5.94 -19.31 4.33
N VAL A 707 7.04 -18.81 4.90
CA VAL A 707 8.29 -19.58 5.05
C VAL A 707 8.06 -20.78 5.96
N ALA A 708 7.45 -20.59 7.13
CA ALA A 708 7.15 -21.68 8.05
C ALA A 708 6.27 -22.76 7.40
N TYR A 709 5.26 -22.37 6.63
CA TYR A 709 4.42 -23.31 5.88
C TYR A 709 5.21 -24.04 4.78
N ALA A 710 6.04 -23.32 4.02
CA ALA A 710 6.87 -23.92 2.97
C ALA A 710 7.78 -25.03 3.53
N VAL A 711 8.36 -24.82 4.69
CA VAL A 711 9.33 -25.73 5.32
C VAL A 711 8.66 -26.88 6.06
N THR A 712 7.53 -26.61 6.76
CA THR A 712 6.91 -27.61 7.66
C THR A 712 5.69 -28.29 7.07
N LYS A 713 5.01 -27.64 6.12
CA LYS A 713 3.67 -28.02 5.61
C LYS A 713 2.59 -28.10 6.72
N ASP A 714 2.85 -27.53 7.90
CA ASP A 714 1.86 -27.48 8.98
C ASP A 714 0.70 -26.53 8.59
N PRO A 715 -0.54 -27.06 8.52
CA PRO A 715 -1.70 -26.29 8.08
C PRO A 715 -2.04 -25.11 8.98
N LYS A 716 -1.55 -25.04 10.22
CA LYS A 716 -1.78 -23.90 11.11
C LYS A 716 -1.25 -22.58 10.51
N TYR A 717 -0.10 -22.64 9.82
CA TYR A 717 0.48 -21.45 9.18
C TYR A 717 -0.33 -21.00 7.95
N LYS A 718 -0.79 -21.98 7.13
CA LYS A 718 -1.71 -21.69 6.02
C LYS A 718 -2.99 -21.00 6.53
N THR A 719 -3.60 -21.57 7.58
CA THR A 719 -4.82 -20.99 8.18
C THR A 719 -4.58 -19.58 8.71
N ALA A 720 -3.44 -19.32 9.33
CA ALA A 720 -3.11 -17.97 9.81
C ALA A 720 -2.90 -16.96 8.66
N MET A 721 -2.30 -17.39 7.55
CA MET A 721 -2.19 -16.57 6.34
C MET A 721 -3.56 -16.28 5.70
N GLU A 722 -4.43 -17.29 5.62
CA GLU A 722 -5.81 -17.15 5.12
C GLU A 722 -6.60 -16.16 5.97
N ASN A 723 -6.55 -16.25 7.30
CA ASN A 723 -7.17 -15.27 8.19
C ASN A 723 -6.62 -13.84 7.97
N ALA A 724 -5.30 -13.72 7.75
CA ALA A 724 -4.70 -12.41 7.46
C ALA A 724 -5.18 -11.86 6.11
N ALA A 725 -5.29 -12.70 5.08
CA ALA A 725 -5.85 -12.31 3.79
C ALA A 725 -7.32 -11.90 3.91
N ASP A 726 -8.13 -12.66 4.66
CA ASP A 726 -9.52 -12.33 4.91
C ASP A 726 -9.67 -10.96 5.60
N PHE A 727 -8.77 -10.63 6.54
CA PHE A 727 -8.73 -9.33 7.19
C PHE A 727 -8.53 -8.20 6.15
N PHE A 728 -7.60 -8.36 5.23
CA PHE A 728 -7.34 -7.38 4.17
C PHE A 728 -8.44 -7.31 3.11
N LEU A 729 -9.20 -8.37 2.97
CA LEU A 729 -10.29 -8.45 2.00
C LEU A 729 -11.67 -8.10 2.58
N GLY A 730 -11.73 -7.55 3.81
CA GLY A 730 -12.94 -6.98 4.38
C GLY A 730 -13.41 -7.55 5.71
N CYS A 731 -12.80 -8.64 6.21
CA CYS A 731 -13.03 -9.16 7.56
C CYS A 731 -12.32 -8.28 8.61
N ASN A 732 -12.58 -6.98 8.60
CA ASN A 732 -11.92 -5.97 9.43
C ASN A 732 -12.93 -4.95 9.98
N PRO A 733 -12.56 -4.09 10.94
CA PRO A 733 -13.47 -3.16 11.58
C PRO A 733 -14.22 -2.25 10.60
N THR A 734 -13.59 -1.84 9.52
CA THR A 734 -14.19 -0.95 8.50
C THR A 734 -15.08 -1.69 7.50
N GLY A 735 -14.93 -3.02 7.38
CA GLY A 735 -15.61 -3.80 6.33
C GLY A 735 -15.20 -3.38 4.92
N THR A 736 -13.96 -2.90 4.76
CA THR A 736 -13.41 -2.41 3.49
C THR A 736 -12.27 -3.30 3.06
N THR A 737 -12.20 -3.66 1.78
CA THR A 737 -11.00 -4.31 1.24
C THR A 737 -9.85 -3.30 1.16
N THR A 738 -8.62 -3.78 1.16
CA THR A 738 -7.45 -2.91 1.00
C THR A 738 -6.91 -2.92 -0.43
N ILE A 739 -7.59 -3.63 -1.33
CA ILE A 739 -7.21 -3.76 -2.74
C ILE A 739 -8.26 -3.05 -3.59
N THR A 740 -7.87 -2.00 -4.28
CA THR A 740 -8.71 -1.27 -5.23
C THR A 740 -9.24 -2.22 -6.31
N GLY A 741 -10.52 -2.12 -6.63
CA GLY A 741 -11.19 -2.98 -7.62
C GLY A 741 -11.62 -4.35 -7.11
N ILE A 742 -11.30 -4.72 -5.87
CA ILE A 742 -11.71 -5.98 -5.25
C ILE A 742 -12.83 -5.73 -4.22
N GLY A 743 -13.91 -6.47 -4.36
CA GLY A 743 -15.06 -6.39 -3.44
C GLY A 743 -16.06 -5.29 -3.80
N SER A 744 -16.89 -4.93 -2.85
CA SER A 744 -17.94 -3.91 -2.98
C SER A 744 -17.52 -2.57 -2.40
N VAL A 745 -16.62 -2.58 -1.41
CA VAL A 745 -16.11 -1.40 -0.73
C VAL A 745 -14.59 -1.47 -0.68
N TYR A 746 -13.93 -0.57 -1.39
CA TYR A 746 -12.46 -0.52 -1.53
C TYR A 746 -11.98 0.92 -1.65
N PRO A 747 -10.68 1.20 -1.43
CA PRO A 747 -10.08 2.51 -1.69
C PRO A 747 -10.17 2.85 -3.18
N VAL A 748 -10.57 4.08 -3.50
CA VAL A 748 -10.78 4.51 -4.89
C VAL A 748 -9.66 5.42 -5.41
N VAL A 749 -8.90 6.06 -4.52
CA VAL A 749 -7.78 6.91 -4.90
C VAL A 749 -6.52 6.39 -4.22
N LEU A 750 -5.57 5.94 -5.01
CA LEU A 750 -4.28 5.47 -4.56
C LEU A 750 -3.21 6.50 -4.87
N GLN A 751 -2.24 6.62 -3.98
CA GLN A 751 -1.03 7.39 -4.23
C GLN A 751 -0.07 6.55 -5.09
N HIS A 752 -0.42 6.34 -6.35
CA HIS A 752 0.45 5.71 -7.32
C HIS A 752 0.49 6.53 -8.61
N ILE A 753 1.49 6.25 -9.43
CA ILE A 753 1.83 7.13 -10.56
C ILE A 753 0.70 7.28 -11.56
N HIS A 754 -0.06 6.23 -11.83
CA HIS A 754 -1.16 6.30 -12.79
C HIS A 754 -2.30 7.17 -12.27
N SER A 755 -2.85 6.88 -11.08
CA SER A 755 -3.92 7.69 -10.47
C SER A 755 -3.53 9.15 -10.26
N MET A 756 -2.24 9.42 -10.03
CA MET A 756 -1.75 10.78 -9.85
C MET A 756 -1.53 11.50 -11.18
N SER A 757 -1.41 10.79 -12.28
CA SER A 757 -1.14 11.39 -13.59
C SER A 757 -2.38 11.95 -14.25
N ASP A 758 -3.53 11.30 -14.15
CA ASP A 758 -4.76 11.72 -14.80
C ASP A 758 -5.82 12.25 -13.84
N GLY A 759 -5.59 12.09 -12.53
CA GLY A 759 -6.51 12.54 -11.48
C GLY A 759 -7.83 11.76 -11.45
N ILE A 760 -7.90 10.63 -12.16
CA ILE A 760 -9.07 9.76 -12.16
C ILE A 760 -8.81 8.62 -11.16
N PRO A 761 -9.73 8.37 -10.24
CA PRO A 761 -9.62 7.19 -9.38
C PRO A 761 -9.70 5.92 -10.23
N ASP A 762 -8.60 5.18 -10.29
CA ASP A 762 -8.56 3.91 -10.99
C ASP A 762 -8.94 2.78 -10.04
N PRO A 763 -9.93 1.97 -10.44
CA PRO A 763 -10.32 0.83 -9.65
C PRO A 763 -9.28 -0.29 -9.64
#